data_094a8c8e8b302a117abd0ee619100a68
#
_entry.id   094a8c8e8b302a117abd0ee619100a68
#
_cell.length_a   1.000
_cell.length_b   1.000
_cell.length_c   1.000
_cell.angle_alpha   90.00
_cell.angle_beta   90.00
_cell.angle_gamma   90.00
#
_symmetry.space_group_name_H-M   'P 1'
#
loop_
_entity.id
_entity.type
_entity.pdbx_description
1 polymer ?
#
loop_
_entity_poly.entity_id
_entity_poly.type
_entity_poly.pdbx_seq_one_letter_code
_entity_poly.pdbx_strand_id
1 'polypeptide(L)'
;MYKNTTALSVAISLALGTAAAVAPLTAQAEEQQVEKLQKMKVTGSRLTRASMEGSTPVAVIGRAEIERAGDVSIADVLRKSSFNSFGSHNERSGSSAQSQATISLRGLGSERTLVLINGKRLPGSASMGGGAANINVIPSAIVERVEVMADGGSAVYGSDAVAGVVNIILKEEFDGINVTLGSGIPSREGADEENVSIVLGTSGEKGNIMFSFEHDSKDEIYQRDRDYLSSTNTGSANYFDMSGVSIYGRNVYHDGQLKALKGYDTDASCDPSKGFVGLTNYPGLGDICGYDYTSEAAQTASLERNTVFMNGNIFLSDDTTFNAQVLLNRNESFGRFAPAAGYFEVDPTTTGGAAFFAENGLDATKGPAAVYYRFNNVGTRDNSVTDFQADLKAGLDGTLYTDSFGEVIWETGYHLNFSNSNETGTGYVFRSPAEQLANSGQFVNGEFSADATSQLSAGTGRETQMEMHQVYGGLQFDLAEVGNIVIPLYVGAEYTTYDYFDQYDPQSEAGNIIGSSGNSAGGDRETYAIYAESLIAFTDELEMNIAARYDHYSDFGDEISPKVSFRYQPLDNLMFRTGAGLGFRAPTLSDLYGADSFSSDYAKDYVFCSQNGISASECPETQYDVTRTSNEDLDAEKSVSFNFGISYSPIDDLDLTLDYYNISIDDVITLNTLQSMIDQERSLVYRIQISFEKMDESKKLQLDFKT
;
A
#
# COMPACT_ATOMS: atom_id res chain seq x y z
N MET A 1 -0.59 24.14 13.76
CA MET A 1 0.56 24.07 12.87
C MET A 1 1.87 24.48 13.59
N TYR A 2 2.23 23.92 14.76
CA TYR A 2 3.53 24.19 15.44
C TYR A 2 3.74 23.30 16.70
N LYS A 3 3.31 22.03 16.70
CA LYS A 3 3.53 21.12 17.85
C LYS A 3 4.37 19.88 17.54
N ASN A 4 4.55 19.53 16.26
CA ASN A 4 5.23 18.26 15.92
C ASN A 4 6.75 18.36 15.67
N THR A 5 7.28 19.55 15.45
CA THR A 5 8.75 19.75 15.29
C THR A 5 9.53 19.61 16.60
N THR A 6 8.87 19.71 17.77
CA THR A 6 9.53 19.56 19.07
C THR A 6 9.80 18.11 19.48
N ALA A 7 8.97 17.15 19.04
CA ALA A 7 9.18 15.74 19.39
C ALA A 7 10.37 15.13 18.66
N LEU A 8 10.52 15.45 17.36
CA LEU A 8 11.65 14.95 16.56
C LEU A 8 12.99 15.58 17.01
N SER A 9 12.99 16.88 17.31
CA SER A 9 14.20 17.56 17.82
C SER A 9 14.59 17.09 19.23
N VAL A 10 13.64 16.68 20.07
CA VAL A 10 13.91 16.08 21.40
C VAL A 10 14.45 14.66 21.25
N ALA A 11 13.89 13.84 20.34
CA ALA A 11 14.37 12.49 20.08
C ALA A 11 15.80 12.48 19.48
N ILE A 12 16.09 13.38 18.54
CA ILE A 12 17.42 13.54 17.96
C ILE A 12 18.41 14.08 19.02
N SER A 13 18.00 15.00 19.89
CA SER A 13 18.85 15.53 20.96
C SER A 13 19.13 14.49 22.04
N LEU A 14 18.18 13.57 22.34
CA LEU A 14 18.41 12.46 23.27
C LEU A 14 19.34 11.39 22.65
N ALA A 15 19.17 11.07 21.36
CA ALA A 15 20.03 10.10 20.67
C ALA A 15 21.48 10.62 20.52
N LEU A 16 21.67 11.88 20.19
CA LEU A 16 23.00 12.51 20.10
C LEU A 16 23.65 12.73 21.47
N GLY A 17 22.85 12.95 22.52
CA GLY A 17 23.35 13.15 23.89
C GLY A 17 23.88 11.87 24.53
N THR A 18 23.37 10.69 24.16
CA THR A 18 23.82 9.40 24.67
C THR A 18 25.06 8.86 23.93
N ALA A 19 25.25 9.21 22.66
CA ALA A 19 26.43 8.80 21.87
C ALA A 19 27.73 9.46 22.33
N ALA A 20 27.68 10.62 22.98
CA ALA A 20 28.87 11.35 23.44
C ALA A 20 29.49 10.81 24.76
N ALA A 21 28.87 9.84 25.42
CA ALA A 21 29.30 9.34 26.74
C ALA A 21 30.09 8.00 26.68
N VAL A 22 30.32 7.42 25.50
CA VAL A 22 31.07 6.15 25.37
C VAL A 22 32.53 6.44 25.02
N ALA A 23 33.38 6.45 26.02
CA ALA A 23 34.83 6.50 25.84
C ALA A 23 35.37 5.11 25.38
N PRO A 24 36.40 5.03 24.53
CA PRO A 24 36.88 3.75 24.01
C PRO A 24 37.59 2.93 25.11
N LEU A 25 37.05 1.76 25.38
CA LEU A 25 37.73 0.71 26.14
C LEU A 25 38.48 -0.18 25.16
N THR A 26 39.80 -0.15 25.23
CA THR A 26 40.72 -1.02 24.47
C THR A 26 40.55 -2.48 24.94
N ALA A 27 40.16 -3.34 24.03
CA ALA A 27 40.10 -4.78 24.28
C ALA A 27 41.40 -5.46 23.90
N GLN A 28 41.95 -6.24 24.84
CA GLN A 28 42.86 -7.34 24.60
C GLN A 28 42.29 -8.58 25.30
N ALA A 29 41.89 -9.59 24.54
CA ALA A 29 42.01 -10.99 24.91
C ALA A 29 41.54 -11.90 23.77
N GLU A 30 42.47 -12.66 23.25
CA GLU A 30 42.25 -13.83 22.42
C GLU A 30 42.00 -15.02 23.35
N GLU A 31 40.77 -15.52 23.38
CA GLU A 31 40.45 -16.84 23.90
C GLU A 31 39.58 -17.60 22.92
N GLN A 32 39.98 -18.85 22.65
CA GLN A 32 39.32 -19.76 21.73
C GLN A 32 37.85 -19.96 22.11
N GLN A 33 36.93 -19.37 21.34
CA GLN A 33 35.52 -19.70 21.43
C GLN A 33 35.29 -21.12 20.89
N VAL A 34 34.74 -21.96 21.72
CA VAL A 34 34.00 -23.14 21.30
C VAL A 34 32.80 -22.62 20.54
N GLU A 35 32.75 -22.85 19.23
CA GLU A 35 31.62 -22.49 18.37
C GLU A 35 30.35 -23.16 18.92
N LYS A 36 29.59 -22.47 19.78
CA LYS A 36 28.21 -22.80 20.04
C LYS A 36 27.48 -22.54 18.73
N LEU A 37 27.04 -23.61 18.05
CA LEU A 37 26.09 -23.51 16.94
C LEU A 37 24.98 -22.55 17.37
N GLN A 38 24.96 -21.35 16.78
CA GLN A 38 23.92 -20.37 17.09
C GLN A 38 22.58 -20.94 16.62
N LYS A 39 21.71 -21.24 17.56
CA LYS A 39 20.33 -21.62 17.28
C LYS A 39 19.65 -20.38 16.67
N MET A 40 19.18 -20.46 15.43
CA MET A 40 18.51 -19.35 14.74
C MET A 40 17.02 -19.65 14.54
N LYS A 41 16.20 -18.60 14.59
CA LYS A 41 14.80 -18.67 14.17
C LYS A 41 14.76 -18.48 12.65
N VAL A 42 14.15 -19.40 11.94
CA VAL A 42 13.97 -19.34 10.46
C VAL A 42 12.53 -18.93 10.18
N THR A 43 12.34 -18.05 9.18
CA THR A 43 10.99 -17.65 8.74
C THR A 43 10.11 -18.87 8.43
N GLY A 44 8.87 -18.86 8.95
CA GLY A 44 7.93 -19.98 8.85
C GLY A 44 7.91 -20.92 10.04
N SER A 45 8.73 -20.66 11.08
CA SER A 45 8.72 -21.38 12.35
C SER A 45 9.02 -20.47 13.53
N ARG A 46 8.42 -20.75 14.67
CA ARG A 46 8.74 -20.11 15.98
C ARG A 46 9.84 -20.89 16.72
N LEU A 47 10.09 -22.13 16.31
CA LEU A 47 11.13 -22.98 16.89
C LEU A 47 12.52 -22.56 16.41
N THR A 48 13.48 -22.61 17.32
CA THR A 48 14.89 -22.37 16.98
C THR A 48 15.49 -23.64 16.37
N ARG A 49 16.24 -23.48 15.26
CA ARG A 49 16.86 -24.58 14.50
C ARG A 49 18.37 -24.39 14.34
N ALA A 50 19.07 -25.48 14.06
CA ALA A 50 20.48 -25.46 13.66
C ALA A 50 20.68 -25.31 12.14
N SER A 51 19.62 -25.51 11.32
CA SER A 51 19.67 -25.45 9.85
C SER A 51 18.57 -24.54 9.30
N MET A 52 18.89 -23.81 8.23
CA MET A 52 17.92 -22.97 7.52
C MET A 52 16.97 -23.76 6.62
N GLU A 53 17.34 -24.96 6.19
CA GLU A 53 16.49 -25.80 5.34
C GLU A 53 15.40 -26.51 6.13
N GLY A 54 14.17 -26.10 5.92
CA GLY A 54 12.98 -26.65 6.56
C GLY A 54 12.01 -27.32 5.59
N SER A 55 10.88 -27.77 6.15
CA SER A 55 9.73 -28.28 5.37
C SER A 55 9.03 -27.20 4.54
N THR A 56 9.22 -25.94 4.85
CA THR A 56 8.67 -24.78 4.13
C THR A 56 9.76 -24.13 3.28
N PRO A 57 9.52 -23.86 1.97
CA PRO A 57 10.50 -23.20 1.12
C PRO A 57 10.71 -21.74 1.56
N VAL A 58 11.96 -21.39 1.86
CA VAL A 58 12.37 -20.01 2.17
C VAL A 58 13.49 -19.64 1.20
N ALA A 59 13.27 -18.59 0.43
CA ALA A 59 14.31 -17.99 -0.41
C ALA A 59 14.97 -16.84 0.35
N VAL A 60 16.27 -16.68 0.19
CA VAL A 60 17.05 -15.65 0.89
C VAL A 60 17.69 -14.72 -0.11
N ILE A 61 17.41 -13.41 0.02
CA ILE A 61 18.12 -12.34 -0.66
C ILE A 61 19.16 -11.80 0.32
N GLY A 62 20.41 -12.17 0.10
CA GLY A 62 21.49 -11.81 1.02
C GLY A 62 22.03 -10.40 0.81
N ARG A 63 22.77 -9.90 1.79
CA ARG A 63 23.38 -8.55 1.75
C ARG A 63 24.16 -8.26 0.47
N ALA A 64 24.97 -9.21 0.03
CA ALA A 64 25.76 -9.05 -1.21
C ALA A 64 24.91 -8.94 -2.48
N GLU A 65 23.71 -9.50 -2.48
CA GLU A 65 22.75 -9.38 -3.58
C GLU A 65 22.07 -8.02 -3.55
N ILE A 66 21.64 -7.56 -2.36
CA ILE A 66 21.09 -6.22 -2.16
C ILE A 66 22.08 -5.15 -2.63
N GLU A 67 23.35 -5.23 -2.24
CA GLU A 67 24.38 -4.30 -2.66
C GLU A 67 24.68 -4.33 -4.15
N ARG A 68 24.66 -5.52 -4.78
CA ARG A 68 24.86 -5.67 -6.23
C ARG A 68 23.69 -5.15 -7.05
N ALA A 69 22.48 -5.16 -6.51
CA ALA A 69 21.31 -4.60 -7.18
C ALA A 69 21.45 -3.10 -7.45
N GLY A 70 22.21 -2.39 -6.59
CA GLY A 70 22.46 -0.95 -6.72
C GLY A 70 21.24 -0.09 -6.43
N ASP A 71 20.17 -0.70 -5.90
CA ASP A 71 18.95 0.01 -5.55
C ASP A 71 19.10 0.72 -4.20
N VAL A 72 18.57 1.92 -4.11
CA VAL A 72 18.63 2.72 -2.86
C VAL A 72 17.61 2.27 -1.83
N SER A 73 16.59 1.49 -2.22
CA SER A 73 15.53 1.03 -1.32
C SER A 73 15.35 -0.49 -1.35
N ILE A 74 14.97 -1.05 -0.20
CA ILE A 74 14.55 -2.47 -0.11
C ILE A 74 13.28 -2.73 -0.93
N ALA A 75 12.40 -1.73 -1.05
CA ALA A 75 11.20 -1.83 -1.87
C ALA A 75 11.55 -2.09 -3.34
N ASP A 76 12.56 -1.39 -3.89
CA ASP A 76 12.99 -1.59 -5.28
C ASP A 76 13.68 -2.95 -5.49
N VAL A 77 14.51 -3.40 -4.54
CA VAL A 77 15.11 -4.75 -4.55
C VAL A 77 14.04 -5.83 -4.59
N LEU A 78 13.05 -5.76 -3.70
CA LEU A 78 11.96 -6.73 -3.63
C LEU A 78 11.05 -6.69 -4.85
N ARG A 79 10.79 -5.50 -5.39
CA ARG A 79 9.96 -5.31 -6.58
C ARG A 79 10.59 -5.93 -7.84
N LYS A 80 11.91 -5.90 -7.95
CA LYS A 80 12.68 -6.52 -9.05
C LYS A 80 12.87 -8.02 -8.86
N SER A 81 12.60 -8.56 -7.68
CA SER A 81 12.74 -9.98 -7.40
C SER A 81 11.69 -10.81 -8.16
N SER A 82 12.01 -12.07 -8.44
CA SER A 82 11.11 -13.02 -9.11
C SER A 82 9.88 -13.39 -8.26
N PHE A 83 9.87 -13.06 -6.97
CA PHE A 83 8.76 -13.35 -6.05
C PHE A 83 7.62 -12.35 -6.19
N ASN A 84 7.92 -11.10 -6.61
CA ASN A 84 6.93 -10.07 -6.86
C ASN A 84 6.52 -10.10 -8.33
N SER A 85 5.23 -10.23 -8.63
CA SER A 85 4.72 -10.26 -10.00
C SER A 85 3.84 -9.04 -10.31
N PHE A 86 2.65 -8.96 -9.73
CA PHE A 86 1.72 -7.84 -9.88
C PHE A 86 0.90 -7.67 -8.59
N GLY A 87 0.13 -6.58 -8.46
CA GLY A 87 -0.66 -6.29 -7.25
C GLY A 87 0.13 -5.60 -6.13
N SER A 88 1.39 -5.24 -6.37
CA SER A 88 2.16 -4.36 -5.49
C SER A 88 1.88 -2.89 -5.82
N HIS A 89 1.95 -2.04 -4.80
CA HIS A 89 1.86 -0.58 -4.93
C HIS A 89 3.27 0.02 -4.97
N ASN A 90 3.43 1.11 -5.70
CA ASN A 90 4.64 1.92 -5.74
C ASN A 90 4.26 3.40 -5.58
N GLU A 91 5.25 4.26 -5.47
CA GLU A 91 5.13 5.72 -5.29
C GLU A 91 4.40 6.37 -6.47
N ARG A 92 3.09 6.13 -6.56
CA ARG A 92 2.27 6.63 -7.66
C ARG A 92 1.78 8.04 -7.37
N SER A 93 2.10 8.98 -8.25
CA SER A 93 1.59 10.35 -8.15
C SER A 93 0.07 10.39 -8.07
N GLY A 94 -0.43 11.21 -7.17
CA GLY A 94 -1.83 11.54 -7.02
C GLY A 94 -2.70 10.49 -6.34
N SER A 95 -2.10 9.64 -5.56
CA SER A 95 -2.75 8.77 -4.60
C SER A 95 -2.48 9.32 -3.20
N SER A 96 -3.41 9.19 -2.26
CA SER A 96 -3.13 9.45 -0.84
C SER A 96 -2.04 8.55 -0.27
N ALA A 97 -1.77 7.44 -0.96
CA ALA A 97 -0.67 6.52 -0.66
C ALA A 97 0.56 6.74 -1.55
N GLN A 98 0.81 7.97 -2.04
CA GLN A 98 1.88 8.24 -3.02
C GLN A 98 3.30 8.03 -2.49
N SER A 99 3.52 8.04 -1.17
CA SER A 99 4.79 7.74 -0.50
C SER A 99 4.99 6.25 -0.20
N GLN A 100 4.00 5.40 -0.50
CA GLN A 100 3.95 4.01 -0.07
C GLN A 100 4.54 3.07 -1.14
N ALA A 101 5.24 2.04 -0.65
CA ALA A 101 5.63 0.89 -1.47
C ALA A 101 5.25 -0.40 -0.76
N THR A 102 4.67 -1.34 -1.50
CA THR A 102 4.26 -2.65 -0.98
C THR A 102 4.83 -3.77 -1.82
N ILE A 103 4.74 -5.00 -1.33
CA ILE A 103 5.08 -6.21 -2.08
C ILE A 103 3.87 -7.13 -2.18
N SER A 104 3.73 -7.81 -3.32
CA SER A 104 2.69 -8.81 -3.58
C SER A 104 3.32 -10.12 -4.03
N LEU A 105 3.31 -11.11 -3.16
CA LEU A 105 3.80 -12.44 -3.51
C LEU A 105 2.80 -13.15 -4.41
N ARG A 106 3.30 -13.78 -5.48
CA ARG A 106 2.50 -14.60 -6.43
C ARG A 106 1.34 -13.84 -7.10
N GLY A 107 1.33 -12.50 -7.03
CA GLY A 107 0.27 -11.68 -7.60
C GLY A 107 -1.08 -11.77 -6.87
N LEU A 108 -1.11 -12.23 -5.62
CA LEU A 108 -2.34 -12.37 -4.82
C LEU A 108 -2.75 -11.08 -4.10
N GLY A 109 -1.96 -10.02 -4.23
CA GLY A 109 -2.19 -8.73 -3.57
C GLY A 109 -1.27 -8.49 -2.37
N SER A 110 -0.98 -7.23 -2.11
CA SER A 110 -0.12 -6.83 -0.98
C SER A 110 -0.79 -7.05 0.38
N GLU A 111 -2.10 -7.04 0.44
CA GLU A 111 -2.89 -7.27 1.64
C GLU A 111 -2.89 -8.74 2.09
N ARG A 112 -2.47 -9.67 1.19
CA ARG A 112 -2.33 -11.10 1.47
C ARG A 112 -0.86 -11.53 1.63
N THR A 113 0.05 -10.54 1.67
CA THR A 113 1.49 -10.74 1.84
C THR A 113 1.93 -10.12 3.16
N LEU A 114 2.26 -10.95 4.14
CA LEU A 114 2.69 -10.47 5.44
C LEU A 114 4.15 -10.01 5.39
N VAL A 115 4.41 -8.79 5.87
CA VAL A 115 5.76 -8.26 6.05
C VAL A 115 6.14 -8.28 7.53
N LEU A 116 7.33 -8.80 7.81
CA LEU A 116 7.90 -8.85 9.16
C LEU A 116 9.24 -8.10 9.21
N ILE A 117 9.58 -7.57 10.37
CA ILE A 117 10.92 -7.09 10.74
C ILE A 117 11.39 -7.92 11.93
N ASN A 118 12.48 -8.68 11.75
CA ASN A 118 13.03 -9.60 12.76
C ASN A 118 11.95 -10.55 13.33
N GLY A 119 11.07 -11.10 12.46
CA GLY A 119 10.02 -12.05 12.83
C GLY A 119 8.80 -11.44 13.53
N LYS A 120 8.72 -10.12 13.70
CA LYS A 120 7.56 -9.41 14.26
C LYS A 120 6.85 -8.64 13.13
N ARG A 121 5.52 -8.66 13.15
CA ARG A 121 4.66 -7.99 12.14
C ARG A 121 5.01 -6.51 12.01
N LEU A 122 5.21 -6.05 10.77
CA LEU A 122 5.14 -4.63 10.43
C LEU A 122 3.66 -4.32 10.13
N PRO A 123 2.99 -3.50 10.93
CA PRO A 123 1.59 -3.17 10.72
C PRO A 123 1.36 -2.48 9.38
N GLY A 124 0.14 -2.59 8.87
CA GLY A 124 -0.29 -1.86 7.69
C GLY A 124 -0.22 -0.34 7.90
N SER A 125 0.03 0.38 6.83
CA SER A 125 0.10 1.84 6.84
C SER A 125 -1.29 2.48 7.02
N ALA A 126 -1.39 3.58 7.74
CA ALA A 126 -2.61 4.35 7.92
C ALA A 126 -3.22 4.80 6.58
N SER A 127 -2.40 5.31 5.65
CA SER A 127 -2.84 5.74 4.32
C SER A 127 -3.33 4.60 3.41
N MET A 128 -2.98 3.35 3.75
CA MET A 128 -3.48 2.12 3.10
C MET A 128 -4.59 1.46 3.92
N GLY A 129 -5.19 2.17 4.88
CA GLY A 129 -6.26 1.66 5.74
C GLY A 129 -5.86 0.48 6.62
N GLY A 130 -4.57 0.30 6.89
CA GLY A 130 -4.04 -0.82 7.65
C GLY A 130 -3.88 -2.13 6.84
N GLY A 131 -4.21 -2.15 5.53
CA GLY A 131 -4.24 -3.38 4.74
C GLY A 131 -2.89 -3.89 4.28
N ALA A 132 -1.90 -3.03 4.05
CA ALA A 132 -0.57 -3.41 3.59
C ALA A 132 0.52 -2.60 4.28
N ALA A 133 1.64 -3.24 4.58
CA ALA A 133 2.79 -2.59 5.19
C ALA A 133 3.56 -1.75 4.17
N ASN A 134 3.99 -0.55 4.59
CA ASN A 134 4.86 0.30 3.82
C ASN A 134 6.32 -0.15 3.95
N ILE A 135 6.90 -0.69 2.89
CA ILE A 135 8.31 -1.14 2.90
C ILE A 135 9.28 0.04 2.85
N ASN A 136 8.83 1.23 2.40
CA ASN A 136 9.67 2.43 2.35
C ASN A 136 10.12 2.95 3.72
N VAL A 137 9.59 2.42 4.81
CA VAL A 137 10.03 2.78 6.18
C VAL A 137 11.32 2.08 6.60
N ILE A 138 11.80 1.09 5.82
CA ILE A 138 12.91 0.22 6.21
C ILE A 138 14.21 0.74 5.60
N PRO A 139 15.18 1.15 6.42
CA PRO A 139 16.47 1.65 5.92
C PRO A 139 17.31 0.50 5.35
N SER A 140 17.79 0.68 4.12
CA SER A 140 18.54 -0.34 3.38
C SER A 140 19.88 -0.68 4.00
N ALA A 141 20.55 0.27 4.65
CA ALA A 141 21.88 0.14 5.22
C ALA A 141 22.00 -0.90 6.33
N ILE A 142 20.89 -1.13 7.07
CA ILE A 142 20.86 -2.06 8.21
C ILE A 142 20.24 -3.41 7.90
N VAL A 143 19.73 -3.63 6.67
CA VAL A 143 19.20 -4.93 6.29
C VAL A 143 20.35 -5.91 6.10
N GLU A 144 20.31 -7.03 6.81
CA GLU A 144 21.27 -8.13 6.68
C GLU A 144 20.87 -9.06 5.53
N ARG A 145 19.59 -9.43 5.48
CA ARG A 145 19.01 -10.26 4.44
C ARG A 145 17.49 -10.14 4.44
N VAL A 146 16.87 -10.56 3.37
CA VAL A 146 15.41 -10.74 3.29
C VAL A 146 15.10 -12.22 3.08
N GLU A 147 14.25 -12.76 3.92
CA GLU A 147 13.75 -14.13 3.83
C GLU A 147 12.32 -14.10 3.27
N VAL A 148 12.12 -14.77 2.12
CA VAL A 148 10.82 -14.85 1.46
C VAL A 148 10.30 -16.27 1.59
N MET A 149 9.29 -16.45 2.43
CA MET A 149 8.55 -17.70 2.54
C MET A 149 7.36 -17.66 1.59
N ALA A 150 7.48 -18.32 0.46
CA ALA A 150 6.42 -18.39 -0.53
C ALA A 150 5.46 -19.57 -0.23
N ASP A 151 4.83 -19.55 0.95
CA ASP A 151 3.85 -20.55 1.41
C ASP A 151 2.93 -19.93 2.46
N GLY A 152 1.70 -20.47 2.64
CA GLY A 152 0.78 -20.02 3.66
C GLY A 152 1.40 -20.04 5.06
N GLY A 153 1.38 -18.89 5.75
CA GLY A 153 2.01 -18.68 7.07
C GLY A 153 1.03 -18.41 8.21
N SER A 154 -0.27 -18.47 7.97
CA SER A 154 -1.28 -18.05 8.97
C SER A 154 -1.25 -18.88 10.26
N ALA A 155 -0.88 -20.16 10.20
CA ALA A 155 -0.73 -21.01 11.38
C ALA A 155 0.37 -20.53 12.37
N VAL A 156 1.32 -19.71 11.88
CA VAL A 156 2.44 -19.19 12.68
C VAL A 156 2.26 -17.70 12.99
N TYR A 157 1.76 -16.93 12.00
CA TYR A 157 1.76 -15.47 12.04
C TYR A 157 0.36 -14.83 12.05
N GLY A 158 -0.71 -15.61 11.88
CA GLY A 158 -2.10 -15.12 11.83
C GLY A 158 -2.51 -14.56 10.47
N SER A 159 -3.37 -13.57 10.49
CA SER A 159 -3.92 -12.91 9.30
C SER A 159 -2.84 -12.43 8.31
N ASP A 160 -3.21 -12.28 7.02
CA ASP A 160 -2.45 -11.68 5.92
C ASP A 160 -1.31 -12.55 5.35
N ALA A 161 -0.96 -13.66 6.00
CA ALA A 161 0.08 -14.58 5.53
C ALA A 161 -0.47 -15.64 4.55
N VAL A 162 -1.40 -15.27 3.67
CA VAL A 162 -2.05 -16.17 2.70
C VAL A 162 -1.14 -16.46 1.50
N ALA A 163 -0.61 -15.41 0.87
CA ALA A 163 0.30 -15.52 -0.27
C ALA A 163 1.71 -15.93 0.15
N GLY A 164 2.08 -15.60 1.38
CA GLY A 164 3.39 -15.85 1.95
C GLY A 164 3.83 -14.78 2.93
N VAL A 165 5.09 -14.86 3.34
CA VAL A 165 5.70 -13.97 4.32
C VAL A 165 7.02 -13.43 3.80
N VAL A 166 7.23 -12.12 3.92
CA VAL A 166 8.51 -11.45 3.67
C VAL A 166 9.06 -10.99 5.00
N ASN A 167 10.12 -11.62 5.49
CA ASN A 167 10.76 -11.28 6.74
C ASN A 167 12.08 -10.56 6.49
N ILE A 168 12.16 -9.31 6.89
CA ILE A 168 13.32 -8.46 6.73
C ILE A 168 14.15 -8.57 8.00
N ILE A 169 15.29 -9.24 7.89
CA ILE A 169 16.23 -9.44 8.98
C ILE A 169 17.19 -8.27 8.99
N LEU A 170 17.18 -7.55 10.10
CA LEU A 170 18.08 -6.43 10.34
C LEU A 170 19.36 -6.92 11.04
N LYS A 171 20.45 -6.20 10.87
CA LYS A 171 21.68 -6.44 11.60
C LYS A 171 21.44 -6.35 13.11
N GLU A 172 21.81 -7.39 13.83
CA GLU A 172 21.68 -7.43 15.29
C GLU A 172 22.86 -6.75 15.99
N GLU A 173 24.06 -6.89 15.40
CA GLU A 173 25.31 -6.36 15.90
C GLU A 173 26.08 -5.62 14.81
N PHE A 174 26.75 -4.58 15.22
CA PHE A 174 27.68 -3.84 14.36
C PHE A 174 28.77 -3.18 15.21
N ASP A 175 30.02 -3.37 14.81
CA ASP A 175 31.15 -2.73 15.46
C ASP A 175 31.85 -1.75 14.52
N GLY A 176 31.92 -0.50 14.95
CA GLY A 176 32.58 0.55 14.21
C GLY A 176 31.64 1.58 13.59
N ILE A 177 32.08 2.15 12.47
CA ILE A 177 31.38 3.22 11.75
C ILE A 177 31.35 2.87 10.26
N ASN A 178 30.17 2.88 9.65
CA ASN A 178 30.00 2.79 8.21
C ASN A 178 29.27 4.04 7.71
N VAL A 179 29.80 4.66 6.65
CA VAL A 179 29.16 5.79 5.95
C VAL A 179 29.04 5.42 4.49
N THR A 180 27.82 5.48 3.95
CA THR A 180 27.54 5.24 2.54
C THR A 180 26.99 6.50 1.91
N LEU A 181 27.50 6.84 0.72
CA LEU A 181 26.99 7.92 -0.12
C LEU A 181 26.67 7.32 -1.48
N GLY A 182 25.47 7.54 -1.96
CA GLY A 182 25.00 7.04 -3.24
C GLY A 182 24.35 8.13 -4.07
N SER A 183 24.43 8.00 -5.38
CA SER A 183 23.71 8.84 -6.34
C SER A 183 23.36 7.99 -7.56
N GLY A 184 22.11 8.04 -8.00
CA GLY A 184 21.59 7.38 -9.18
C GLY A 184 21.12 8.40 -10.20
N ILE A 185 21.65 8.35 -11.43
CA ILE A 185 21.22 9.21 -12.53
C ILE A 185 20.70 8.32 -13.65
N PRO A 186 19.36 8.23 -13.84
CA PRO A 186 18.77 7.45 -14.91
C PRO A 186 19.14 7.98 -16.29
N SER A 187 19.08 7.12 -17.31
CA SER A 187 19.31 7.52 -18.71
C SER A 187 18.16 8.33 -19.33
N ARG A 188 17.00 8.38 -18.66
CA ARG A 188 15.82 9.18 -19.03
C ARG A 188 15.55 10.21 -17.95
N GLU A 189 14.91 11.30 -18.28
CA GLU A 189 14.56 12.39 -17.37
C GLU A 189 13.67 11.91 -16.20
N GLY A 190 13.92 12.43 -15.00
CA GLY A 190 13.26 12.10 -13.75
C GLY A 190 13.76 10.81 -13.08
N ALA A 191 13.42 10.64 -11.81
CA ALA A 191 13.90 9.61 -10.90
C ALA A 191 15.40 9.66 -10.59
N ASP A 192 16.00 10.85 -10.59
CA ASP A 192 17.32 11.05 -10.00
C ASP A 192 17.27 10.71 -8.52
N GLU A 193 18.30 10.00 -8.01
CA GLU A 193 18.30 9.45 -6.66
C GLU A 193 19.55 9.89 -5.90
N GLU A 194 19.39 10.20 -4.61
CA GLU A 194 20.48 10.45 -3.68
C GLU A 194 20.26 9.63 -2.41
N ASN A 195 21.37 9.09 -1.86
CA ASN A 195 21.35 8.32 -0.62
C ASN A 195 22.52 8.70 0.27
N VAL A 196 22.24 8.88 1.54
CA VAL A 196 23.25 9.06 2.59
C VAL A 196 22.88 8.18 3.77
N SER A 197 23.76 7.25 4.17
CA SER A 197 23.55 6.47 5.38
C SER A 197 24.77 6.46 6.29
N ILE A 198 24.49 6.40 7.59
CA ILE A 198 25.50 6.29 8.67
C ILE A 198 25.04 5.16 9.58
N VAL A 199 25.90 4.17 9.79
CA VAL A 199 25.68 3.08 10.76
C VAL A 199 26.80 3.13 11.79
N LEU A 200 26.44 3.15 13.05
CA LEU A 200 27.34 3.18 14.19
C LEU A 200 26.99 2.04 15.14
N GLY A 201 27.98 1.38 15.71
CA GLY A 201 27.70 0.35 16.69
C GLY A 201 28.90 -0.05 17.53
N THR A 202 28.61 -0.74 18.61
CA THR A 202 29.60 -1.36 19.45
C THR A 202 29.01 -2.56 20.19
N SER A 203 29.81 -3.60 20.35
CA SER A 203 29.45 -4.83 21.08
C SER A 203 30.43 -5.05 22.23
N GLY A 204 29.97 -5.68 23.31
CA GLY A 204 30.78 -6.00 24.48
C GLY A 204 30.15 -7.07 25.37
N GLU A 205 30.82 -7.45 26.47
CA GLU A 205 30.37 -8.50 27.37
C GLU A 205 28.98 -8.28 28.01
N LYS A 206 28.51 -7.04 28.06
CA LYS A 206 27.23 -6.67 28.69
C LYS A 206 26.10 -6.39 27.70
N GLY A 207 26.36 -6.50 26.42
CA GLY A 207 25.38 -6.22 25.37
C GLY A 207 25.99 -5.52 24.17
N ASN A 208 25.13 -5.17 23.25
CA ASN A 208 25.45 -4.41 22.05
C ASN A 208 24.48 -3.25 21.85
N ILE A 209 24.87 -2.26 21.09
CA ILE A 209 24.02 -1.18 20.63
C ILE A 209 24.42 -0.78 19.23
N MET A 210 23.45 -0.58 18.36
CA MET A 210 23.60 -0.08 17.01
C MET A 210 22.66 1.11 16.78
N PHE A 211 23.14 2.09 16.05
CA PHE A 211 22.40 3.25 15.59
C PHE A 211 22.58 3.39 14.09
N SER A 212 21.52 3.74 13.37
CA SER A 212 21.57 4.09 11.97
C SER A 212 20.74 5.33 11.68
N PHE A 213 21.25 6.15 10.78
CA PHE A 213 20.52 7.22 10.12
C PHE A 213 20.63 7.02 8.62
N GLU A 214 19.51 7.12 7.91
CA GLU A 214 19.47 7.04 6.45
C GLU A 214 18.59 8.17 5.91
N HIS A 215 19.10 8.87 4.91
CA HIS A 215 18.39 9.86 4.11
C HIS A 215 18.44 9.43 2.66
N ASP A 216 17.27 9.36 2.02
CA ASP A 216 17.11 9.05 0.61
C ASP A 216 16.20 10.07 -0.04
N SER A 217 16.51 10.45 -1.27
CA SER A 217 15.62 11.24 -2.11
C SER A 217 15.51 10.64 -3.51
N LYS A 218 14.36 10.82 -4.12
CA LYS A 218 14.05 10.38 -5.49
C LYS A 218 13.10 11.38 -6.14
N ASP A 219 13.46 11.84 -7.34
CA ASP A 219 12.66 12.80 -8.10
C ASP A 219 11.43 12.12 -8.73
N GLU A 220 10.41 12.92 -9.03
CA GLU A 220 9.22 12.48 -9.77
C GLU A 220 9.53 12.13 -11.22
N ILE A 221 8.66 11.31 -11.81
CA ILE A 221 8.67 11.00 -13.25
C ILE A 221 7.39 11.55 -13.87
N TYR A 222 7.50 12.43 -14.86
CA TYR A 222 6.35 12.89 -15.61
C TYR A 222 5.96 11.95 -16.74
N GLN A 223 4.65 11.86 -17.03
CA GLN A 223 4.15 10.98 -18.11
C GLN A 223 4.69 11.42 -19.48
N ARG A 224 4.87 12.71 -19.71
CA ARG A 224 5.45 13.26 -20.95
C ARG A 224 6.88 12.76 -21.22
N ASP A 225 7.63 12.37 -20.20
CA ASP A 225 9.03 11.94 -20.30
C ASP A 225 9.17 10.44 -20.60
N ARG A 226 8.05 9.78 -20.82
CA ARG A 226 7.96 8.35 -21.16
C ARG A 226 7.15 8.15 -22.43
N ASP A 227 7.80 7.70 -23.49
CA ASP A 227 7.19 7.50 -24.80
C ASP A 227 5.91 6.65 -24.77
N TYR A 228 5.86 5.66 -23.88
CA TYR A 228 4.73 4.74 -23.74
C TYR A 228 3.59 5.28 -22.89
N LEU A 229 3.77 6.42 -22.22
CA LEU A 229 2.75 7.11 -21.42
C LEU A 229 2.25 8.39 -22.08
N SER A 230 3.06 9.00 -22.94
CA SER A 230 2.74 10.24 -23.61
C SER A 230 1.66 10.04 -24.69
N SER A 231 0.64 10.89 -24.71
CA SER A 231 -0.42 10.88 -25.72
C SER A 231 0.09 11.07 -27.14
N THR A 232 1.23 11.76 -27.31
CA THR A 232 1.84 12.02 -28.62
C THR A 232 2.39 10.77 -29.30
N ASN A 233 2.70 9.71 -28.53
CA ASN A 233 3.28 8.48 -29.05
C ASN A 233 2.28 7.35 -29.26
N THR A 234 1.06 7.48 -28.77
CA THR A 234 0.05 6.45 -28.97
C THR A 234 -0.39 6.30 -30.42
N GLY A 235 0.11 7.14 -31.35
CA GLY A 235 0.07 6.96 -32.81
C GLY A 235 -1.29 6.64 -33.42
N SER A 236 -2.27 6.50 -32.56
CA SER A 236 -3.59 6.07 -32.86
C SER A 236 -4.45 7.31 -33.11
N ALA A 237 -4.79 7.51 -34.36
CA ALA A 237 -5.89 8.41 -34.74
C ALA A 237 -7.25 7.93 -34.14
N ASN A 238 -7.26 6.87 -33.36
CA ASN A 238 -8.42 6.36 -32.64
C ASN A 238 -8.36 6.87 -31.20
N TYR A 239 -8.87 8.06 -30.98
CA TYR A 239 -9.12 8.66 -29.66
C TYR A 239 -9.98 7.82 -28.71
N PHE A 240 -10.41 6.63 -29.13
CA PHE A 240 -11.14 5.66 -28.35
C PHE A 240 -10.26 4.80 -27.47
N ASP A 241 -8.96 4.75 -27.75
CA ASP A 241 -7.95 4.21 -26.83
C ASP A 241 -7.46 5.36 -25.94
N MET A 242 -8.37 5.90 -25.15
CA MET A 242 -8.32 7.14 -24.36
C MET A 242 -7.18 7.23 -23.33
N SER A 243 -6.09 6.52 -23.52
CA SER A 243 -4.90 6.69 -22.72
C SER A 243 -4.32 8.09 -22.91
N GLY A 244 -4.53 8.96 -21.94
CA GLY A 244 -3.93 10.29 -21.89
C GLY A 244 -4.85 11.46 -22.28
N VAL A 245 -6.07 11.22 -22.80
CA VAL A 245 -7.01 12.28 -23.20
C VAL A 245 -8.28 12.26 -22.36
N SER A 246 -8.73 13.42 -21.92
CA SER A 246 -9.95 13.59 -21.14
C SER A 246 -11.02 14.36 -21.94
N ILE A 247 -12.29 13.92 -21.80
CA ILE A 247 -13.45 14.66 -22.34
C ILE A 247 -13.70 15.97 -21.58
N TYR A 248 -13.16 16.11 -20.37
CA TYR A 248 -13.15 17.36 -19.62
C TYR A 248 -12.10 18.29 -20.23
N GLY A 249 -12.49 19.01 -21.27
CA GLY A 249 -11.68 20.02 -21.92
C GLY A 249 -12.44 21.34 -21.94
N ARG A 250 -13.13 21.63 -23.06
CA ARG A 250 -14.00 22.79 -23.26
C ARG A 250 -15.27 22.33 -23.97
N ASN A 251 -16.14 21.60 -23.26
CA ASN A 251 -17.33 20.99 -23.87
C ASN A 251 -18.60 21.31 -23.08
N VAL A 252 -19.74 21.20 -23.75
CA VAL A 252 -21.06 21.34 -23.13
C VAL A 252 -21.92 20.14 -23.50
N TYR A 253 -22.54 19.52 -22.49
CA TYR A 253 -23.57 18.49 -22.64
C TYR A 253 -24.95 19.11 -22.47
N HIS A 254 -25.82 18.96 -23.48
CA HIS A 254 -27.17 19.45 -23.44
C HIS A 254 -28.04 18.68 -24.43
N ASP A 255 -29.29 18.36 -24.05
CA ASP A 255 -30.27 17.61 -24.84
C ASP A 255 -29.71 16.34 -25.52
N GLY A 256 -28.94 15.54 -24.73
CA GLY A 256 -28.35 14.26 -25.16
C GLY A 256 -27.11 14.37 -26.07
N GLN A 257 -26.58 15.57 -26.28
CA GLN A 257 -25.38 15.80 -27.10
C GLN A 257 -24.26 16.46 -26.30
N LEU A 258 -23.04 15.97 -26.52
CA LEU A 258 -21.81 16.62 -26.07
C LEU A 258 -21.15 17.29 -27.26
N LYS A 259 -20.83 18.58 -27.14
CA LYS A 259 -20.14 19.33 -28.19
C LYS A 259 -19.15 20.33 -27.62
N ALA A 260 -18.17 20.71 -28.40
CA ALA A 260 -17.23 21.77 -28.04
C ALA A 260 -17.97 23.10 -27.78
N LEU A 261 -17.52 23.83 -26.75
CA LEU A 261 -17.99 25.19 -26.46
C LEU A 261 -17.68 26.14 -27.60
N LYS A 262 -18.52 27.15 -27.77
CA LYS A 262 -18.24 28.26 -28.66
C LYS A 262 -16.93 28.95 -28.28
N GLY A 263 -16.03 29.14 -29.24
CA GLY A 263 -14.67 29.60 -28.99
C GLY A 263 -13.63 28.47 -28.89
N TYR A 264 -14.10 27.20 -28.84
CA TYR A 264 -13.28 25.97 -28.87
C TYR A 264 -13.80 24.98 -29.93
N ASP A 265 -14.67 25.43 -30.81
CA ASP A 265 -15.37 24.65 -31.82
C ASP A 265 -14.65 24.58 -33.17
N THR A 266 -13.34 24.85 -33.19
CA THR A 266 -12.45 24.68 -34.34
C THR A 266 -11.11 24.10 -33.90
N ASP A 267 -10.38 23.39 -34.79
CA ASP A 267 -9.04 22.87 -34.49
C ASP A 267 -8.06 23.98 -34.03
N ALA A 268 -8.19 25.18 -34.62
CA ALA A 268 -7.35 26.32 -34.27
C ALA A 268 -7.67 26.87 -32.86
N SER A 269 -8.90 26.73 -32.39
CA SER A 269 -9.31 27.20 -31.05
C SER A 269 -9.17 26.16 -29.97
N CYS A 270 -9.32 24.87 -30.33
CA CYS A 270 -8.97 23.74 -29.49
C CYS A 270 -7.44 23.47 -29.58
N ASP A 271 -6.65 24.44 -29.13
CA ASP A 271 -5.22 24.60 -29.41
C ASP A 271 -4.35 23.65 -28.57
N PRO A 272 -3.55 22.77 -29.21
CA PRO A 272 -2.62 21.88 -28.50
C PRO A 272 -1.59 22.62 -27.65
N SER A 273 -1.20 23.83 -27.95
CA SER A 273 -0.27 24.62 -27.14
C SER A 273 -0.81 24.97 -25.74
N LYS A 274 -2.14 24.79 -25.54
CA LYS A 274 -2.85 25.01 -24.28
C LYS A 274 -3.24 23.69 -23.59
N GLY A 275 -2.70 22.56 -24.04
CA GLY A 275 -3.00 21.22 -23.52
C GLY A 275 -4.25 20.58 -24.13
N PHE A 276 -4.90 21.19 -25.15
CA PHE A 276 -6.02 20.56 -25.85
C PHE A 276 -5.52 19.68 -27.02
N VAL A 277 -6.37 18.77 -27.49
CA VAL A 277 -5.98 17.77 -28.52
C VAL A 277 -6.48 18.04 -29.90
N GLY A 278 -7.08 19.24 -30.15
CA GLY A 278 -7.84 19.53 -31.36
C GLY A 278 -9.28 19.01 -31.28
N LEU A 279 -10.10 19.34 -32.29
CA LEU A 279 -11.46 18.82 -32.35
C LEU A 279 -11.46 17.34 -32.73
N THR A 280 -12.21 16.57 -31.98
CA THR A 280 -12.34 15.12 -32.18
C THR A 280 -13.79 14.70 -32.15
N ASN A 281 -14.21 13.92 -33.17
CA ASN A 281 -15.54 13.35 -33.16
C ASN A 281 -15.66 12.19 -32.15
N TYR A 282 -16.54 12.38 -31.18
CA TYR A 282 -16.84 11.35 -30.19
C TYR A 282 -18.10 10.60 -30.63
N PRO A 283 -18.01 9.28 -30.97
CA PRO A 283 -19.12 8.50 -31.47
C PRO A 283 -20.36 8.57 -30.60
N GLY A 284 -21.47 8.93 -31.19
CA GLY A 284 -22.76 9.03 -30.50
C GLY A 284 -22.96 10.31 -29.68
N LEU A 285 -21.92 11.14 -29.47
CA LEU A 285 -22.05 12.39 -28.71
C LEU A 285 -21.78 13.65 -29.53
N GLY A 286 -20.78 13.67 -30.44
CA GLY A 286 -20.46 14.82 -31.27
C GLY A 286 -18.98 15.22 -31.28
N ASP A 287 -18.68 16.41 -31.85
CA ASP A 287 -17.32 16.94 -31.90
C ASP A 287 -16.98 17.63 -30.56
N ILE A 288 -15.90 17.19 -29.94
CA ILE A 288 -15.43 17.66 -28.63
C ILE A 288 -14.02 18.28 -28.73
N CYS A 289 -13.72 19.19 -27.81
CA CYS A 289 -12.38 19.67 -27.53
C CYS A 289 -11.87 18.97 -26.25
N GLY A 290 -11.08 17.90 -26.40
CA GLY A 290 -10.50 17.12 -25.31
C GLY A 290 -9.23 17.76 -24.74
N TYR A 291 -8.73 17.21 -23.62
CA TYR A 291 -7.53 17.70 -22.94
C TYR A 291 -6.51 16.57 -22.74
N ASP A 292 -5.25 16.85 -23.09
CA ASP A 292 -4.11 15.95 -22.87
C ASP A 292 -3.55 16.15 -21.45
N TYR A 293 -3.92 15.27 -20.55
CA TYR A 293 -3.45 15.32 -19.15
C TYR A 293 -2.02 14.78 -18.97
N THR A 294 -1.50 14.02 -19.95
CA THR A 294 -0.16 13.43 -19.85
C THR A 294 0.97 14.46 -19.97
N SER A 295 0.66 15.62 -20.56
CA SER A 295 1.61 16.72 -20.68
C SER A 295 2.03 17.33 -19.35
N GLU A 296 1.21 17.17 -18.31
CA GLU A 296 1.42 17.80 -16.99
C GLU A 296 1.50 16.81 -15.85
N ALA A 297 0.80 15.67 -15.93
CA ALA A 297 0.70 14.71 -14.85
C ALA A 297 2.01 13.96 -14.62
N ALA A 298 2.39 13.80 -13.35
CA ALA A 298 3.44 12.89 -12.95
C ALA A 298 2.92 11.45 -12.89
N GLN A 299 3.74 10.47 -13.28
CA GLN A 299 3.47 9.04 -13.17
C GLN A 299 3.85 8.54 -11.78
N THR A 300 5.05 8.88 -11.33
CA THR A 300 5.52 8.60 -9.96
C THR A 300 5.68 9.90 -9.21
N ALA A 301 5.40 9.86 -7.91
CA ALA A 301 5.67 10.96 -7.01
C ALA A 301 7.17 11.06 -6.72
N SER A 302 7.65 12.26 -6.38
CA SER A 302 8.94 12.37 -5.69
C SER A 302 8.82 11.80 -4.28
N LEU A 303 9.95 11.37 -3.72
CA LEU A 303 10.00 10.81 -2.39
C LEU A 303 11.28 11.26 -1.68
N GLU A 304 11.15 11.80 -0.48
CA GLU A 304 12.23 12.06 0.45
C GLU A 304 11.97 11.24 1.72
N ARG A 305 12.96 10.43 2.13
CA ARG A 305 12.87 9.56 3.30
C ARG A 305 13.95 9.92 4.30
N ASN A 306 13.57 10.00 5.56
CA ASN A 306 14.49 10.19 6.66
C ASN A 306 14.19 9.13 7.72
N THR A 307 15.13 8.20 7.94
CA THR A 307 14.94 7.09 8.85
C THR A 307 16.00 7.08 9.93
N VAL A 308 15.58 6.94 11.17
CA VAL A 308 16.42 6.68 12.33
C VAL A 308 16.11 5.30 12.85
N PHE A 309 17.14 4.50 13.04
CA PHE A 309 17.02 3.18 13.64
C PHE A 309 17.99 3.04 14.80
N MET A 310 17.52 2.42 15.87
CA MET A 310 18.34 2.03 17.01
C MET A 310 17.94 0.65 17.47
N ASN A 311 18.92 -0.20 17.71
CA ASN A 311 18.74 -1.54 18.29
C ASN A 311 19.77 -1.75 19.39
N GLY A 312 19.37 -2.41 20.48
CA GLY A 312 20.26 -2.73 21.57
C GLY A 312 19.81 -3.95 22.37
N ASN A 313 20.81 -4.75 22.76
CA ASN A 313 20.64 -5.90 23.63
C ASN A 313 21.45 -5.67 24.89
N ILE A 314 20.86 -5.93 26.06
CA ILE A 314 21.52 -5.86 27.37
C ILE A 314 21.44 -7.26 28.00
N PHE A 315 22.60 -7.87 28.21
CA PHE A 315 22.70 -9.16 28.91
C PHE A 315 22.53 -8.94 30.43
N LEU A 316 21.31 -9.20 30.93
CA LEU A 316 20.97 -9.02 32.36
C LEU A 316 21.57 -10.13 33.21
N SER A 317 21.69 -11.33 32.64
CA SER A 317 22.39 -12.50 33.19
C SER A 317 22.85 -13.38 32.03
N ASP A 318 23.51 -14.52 32.35
CA ASP A 318 23.91 -15.50 31.33
C ASP A 318 22.71 -16.13 30.60
N ASP A 319 21.52 -16.07 31.19
CA ASP A 319 20.31 -16.73 30.73
C ASP A 319 19.18 -15.73 30.41
N THR A 320 19.40 -14.41 30.46
CA THR A 320 18.34 -13.41 30.25
C THR A 320 18.87 -12.17 29.53
N THR A 321 18.24 -11.84 28.43
CA THR A 321 18.54 -10.66 27.63
C THR A 321 17.36 -9.70 27.62
N PHE A 322 17.61 -8.42 27.79
CA PHE A 322 16.69 -7.35 27.45
C PHE A 322 17.02 -6.83 26.06
N ASN A 323 16.04 -6.77 25.17
CA ASN A 323 16.16 -6.24 23.83
C ASN A 323 15.24 -5.03 23.63
N ALA A 324 15.72 -4.04 22.88
CA ALA A 324 14.94 -2.87 22.51
C ALA A 324 15.27 -2.43 21.09
N GLN A 325 14.24 -2.09 20.32
CA GLN A 325 14.34 -1.61 18.95
C GLN A 325 13.47 -0.37 18.77
N VAL A 326 14.01 0.63 18.08
CA VAL A 326 13.32 1.86 17.72
C VAL A 326 13.54 2.10 16.23
N LEU A 327 12.46 2.25 15.47
CA LEU A 327 12.46 2.69 14.08
C LEU A 327 11.58 3.94 13.98
N LEU A 328 12.16 5.05 13.58
CA LEU A 328 11.44 6.30 13.29
C LEU A 328 11.66 6.64 11.83
N ASN A 329 10.58 6.82 11.10
CA ASN A 329 10.64 7.16 9.70
C ASN A 329 9.75 8.37 9.41
N ARG A 330 10.23 9.26 8.55
CA ARG A 330 9.47 10.37 7.99
C ARG A 330 9.68 10.38 6.49
N ASN A 331 8.59 10.22 5.75
CA ASN A 331 8.54 10.31 4.30
C ASN A 331 7.83 11.60 3.90
N GLU A 332 8.38 12.31 2.93
CA GLU A 332 7.73 13.42 2.25
C GLU A 332 7.63 13.08 0.77
N SER A 333 6.47 13.27 0.18
CA SER A 333 6.27 13.04 -1.24
C SER A 333 5.46 14.15 -1.88
N PHE A 334 5.79 14.42 -3.14
CA PHE A 334 5.08 15.37 -3.97
C PHE A 334 4.60 14.68 -5.24
N GLY A 335 3.32 14.87 -5.55
CA GLY A 335 2.70 14.36 -6.76
C GLY A 335 1.95 15.47 -7.48
N ARG A 336 1.90 15.39 -8.80
CA ARG A 336 1.23 16.35 -9.66
C ARG A 336 0.23 15.68 -10.57
N PHE A 337 -1.00 16.20 -10.57
CA PHE A 337 -2.00 15.92 -11.57
C PHE A 337 -2.20 17.11 -12.50
N ALA A 338 -2.73 16.83 -13.67
CA ALA A 338 -3.29 17.86 -14.53
C ALA A 338 -4.35 18.69 -13.79
N PRO A 339 -4.65 19.90 -14.23
CA PRO A 339 -5.64 20.79 -13.65
C PRO A 339 -6.97 20.10 -13.34
N ALA A 340 -7.74 20.59 -12.39
CA ALA A 340 -9.01 20.02 -12.01
C ALA A 340 -9.91 19.79 -13.22
N ALA A 341 -10.52 18.61 -13.29
CA ALA A 341 -11.47 18.22 -14.33
C ALA A 341 -12.82 17.95 -13.69
N GLY A 342 -13.88 18.48 -14.26
CA GLY A 342 -15.22 18.23 -13.77
C GLY A 342 -16.26 19.00 -14.55
N TYR A 343 -17.49 18.94 -14.08
CA TYR A 343 -18.58 19.72 -14.70
C TYR A 343 -19.21 20.66 -13.67
N PHE A 344 -19.84 21.69 -14.19
CA PHE A 344 -20.73 22.60 -13.46
C PHE A 344 -21.96 22.90 -14.33
N GLU A 345 -23.07 23.24 -13.68
CA GLU A 345 -24.34 23.50 -14.36
C GLU A 345 -24.54 24.96 -14.66
N VAL A 346 -25.12 25.25 -15.83
CA VAL A 346 -25.53 26.59 -16.30
C VAL A 346 -27.03 26.59 -16.51
N ASP A 347 -27.74 27.39 -15.68
CA ASP A 347 -29.20 27.51 -15.71
C ASP A 347 -29.62 28.61 -16.70
N PRO A 348 -30.39 28.27 -17.75
CA PRO A 348 -30.85 29.22 -18.76
C PRO A 348 -31.76 30.35 -18.22
N THR A 349 -32.32 30.18 -17.01
CA THR A 349 -33.21 31.18 -16.37
C THR A 349 -32.43 32.32 -15.71
N THR A 350 -31.13 32.17 -15.51
CA THR A 350 -30.26 33.21 -14.95
C THR A 350 -29.76 34.18 -16.00
N THR A 351 -29.27 35.35 -15.61
CA THR A 351 -28.76 36.34 -16.58
C THR A 351 -27.54 35.82 -17.33
N GLY A 352 -26.59 35.21 -16.64
CA GLY A 352 -25.40 34.63 -17.23
C GLY A 352 -25.71 33.40 -18.05
N GLY A 353 -26.62 32.54 -17.54
CA GLY A 353 -27.04 31.35 -18.26
C GLY A 353 -27.77 31.64 -19.56
N ALA A 354 -28.69 32.64 -19.58
CA ALA A 354 -29.33 33.05 -20.82
C ALA A 354 -28.31 33.53 -21.89
N ALA A 355 -27.28 34.28 -21.46
CA ALA A 355 -26.21 34.70 -22.35
C ALA A 355 -25.38 33.51 -22.86
N PHE A 356 -25.02 32.58 -22.01
CA PHE A 356 -24.29 31.35 -22.36
C PHE A 356 -25.07 30.47 -23.34
N PHE A 357 -26.38 30.30 -23.10
CA PHE A 357 -27.25 29.53 -24.02
C PHE A 357 -27.33 30.17 -25.39
N ALA A 358 -27.49 31.49 -25.46
CA ALA A 358 -27.49 32.23 -26.71
C ALA A 358 -26.16 32.14 -27.48
N GLU A 359 -25.03 32.24 -26.74
CA GLU A 359 -23.68 32.11 -27.27
C GLU A 359 -23.43 30.73 -27.89
N ASN A 360 -23.82 29.66 -27.18
CA ASN A 360 -23.57 28.28 -27.60
C ASN A 360 -24.70 27.68 -28.45
N GLY A 361 -25.72 28.43 -28.76
CA GLY A 361 -26.86 28.00 -29.60
C GLY A 361 -27.61 26.80 -28.95
N LEU A 362 -27.85 26.86 -27.63
CA LEU A 362 -28.55 25.82 -26.87
C LEU A 362 -30.04 26.15 -26.72
N ASP A 363 -30.89 25.13 -26.64
CA ASP A 363 -32.34 25.27 -26.42
C ASP A 363 -32.67 25.41 -24.94
N ALA A 364 -32.93 26.63 -24.48
CA ALA A 364 -33.27 26.92 -23.08
C ALA A 364 -34.51 26.18 -22.55
N THR A 365 -35.38 25.64 -23.43
CA THR A 365 -36.59 24.89 -23.04
C THR A 365 -36.27 23.47 -22.54
N LYS A 366 -35.06 22.97 -22.77
CA LYS A 366 -34.60 21.62 -22.43
C LYS A 366 -33.94 21.53 -21.04
N GLY A 367 -33.92 22.63 -20.31
CA GLY A 367 -33.34 22.67 -18.95
C GLY A 367 -31.88 23.12 -18.92
N PRO A 368 -31.19 22.93 -17.77
CA PRO A 368 -29.80 23.33 -17.61
C PRO A 368 -28.84 22.60 -18.55
N ALA A 369 -27.68 23.18 -18.78
CA ALA A 369 -26.58 22.59 -19.55
C ALA A 369 -25.40 22.26 -18.61
N ALA A 370 -24.78 21.09 -18.75
CA ALA A 370 -23.58 20.72 -18.02
C ALA A 370 -22.33 21.08 -18.84
N VAL A 371 -21.45 21.91 -18.27
CA VAL A 371 -20.19 22.31 -18.89
C VAL A 371 -19.07 21.39 -18.41
N TYR A 372 -18.53 20.58 -19.32
CA TYR A 372 -17.39 19.69 -19.08
C TYR A 372 -16.10 20.46 -19.26
N TYR A 373 -15.42 20.78 -18.15
CA TYR A 373 -14.39 21.80 -18.12
C TYR A 373 -13.08 21.31 -17.49
N ARG A 374 -11.97 21.75 -18.08
CA ARG A 374 -10.64 21.66 -17.50
C ARG A 374 -10.24 23.02 -16.94
N PHE A 375 -10.02 23.11 -15.64
CA PHE A 375 -9.70 24.37 -14.95
C PHE A 375 -8.21 24.72 -15.04
N ASN A 376 -7.63 24.67 -16.26
CA ASN A 376 -6.21 24.93 -16.51
C ASN A 376 -5.75 26.35 -16.11
N ASN A 377 -6.67 27.29 -16.03
CA ASN A 377 -6.43 28.65 -15.54
C ASN A 377 -6.25 28.75 -14.01
N VAL A 378 -6.67 27.72 -13.25
CA VAL A 378 -6.43 27.62 -11.79
C VAL A 378 -5.04 27.01 -11.52
N GLY A 379 -4.55 26.16 -12.42
CA GLY A 379 -3.26 25.49 -12.31
C GLY A 379 -3.39 23.98 -12.09
N THR A 380 -2.25 23.32 -11.98
CA THR A 380 -2.15 21.88 -11.71
C THR A 380 -2.65 21.54 -10.31
N ARG A 381 -3.17 20.31 -10.14
CA ARG A 381 -3.46 19.79 -8.82
C ARG A 381 -2.18 19.16 -8.27
N ASP A 382 -1.64 19.77 -7.27
CA ASP A 382 -0.40 19.35 -6.61
C ASP A 382 -0.72 18.82 -5.22
N ASN A 383 -0.32 17.58 -4.93
CA ASN A 383 -0.51 16.94 -3.65
C ASN A 383 0.85 16.72 -2.96
N SER A 384 0.94 17.17 -1.72
CA SER A 384 2.06 16.89 -0.81
C SER A 384 1.56 15.98 0.30
N VAL A 385 2.27 14.88 0.52
CA VAL A 385 1.99 13.92 1.60
C VAL A 385 3.21 13.85 2.51
N THR A 386 2.95 13.93 3.80
CA THR A 386 3.96 13.69 4.85
C THR A 386 3.50 12.53 5.71
N ASP A 387 4.25 11.42 5.66
CA ASP A 387 4.03 10.28 6.54
C ASP A 387 5.04 10.28 7.68
N PHE A 388 4.58 9.90 8.84
CA PHE A 388 5.44 9.61 9.98
C PHE A 388 5.09 8.22 10.53
N GLN A 389 6.11 7.40 10.78
CA GLN A 389 5.95 6.11 11.44
C GLN A 389 6.96 5.95 12.57
N ALA A 390 6.46 5.48 13.71
CA ALA A 390 7.27 5.06 14.85
C ALA A 390 6.95 3.60 15.16
N ASP A 391 7.97 2.74 15.15
CA ASP A 391 7.88 1.32 15.53
C ASP A 391 8.84 1.06 16.70
N LEU A 392 8.28 0.75 17.86
CA LEU A 392 9.00 0.62 19.12
C LEU A 392 8.76 -0.78 19.69
N LYS A 393 9.84 -1.50 19.95
CA LYS A 393 9.78 -2.83 20.54
C LYS A 393 10.67 -2.88 21.78
N ALA A 394 10.17 -3.50 22.83
CA ALA A 394 10.95 -3.81 24.01
C ALA A 394 10.56 -5.19 24.54
N GLY A 395 11.54 -6.01 24.86
CA GLY A 395 11.29 -7.38 25.28
C GLY A 395 12.35 -7.96 26.20
N LEU A 396 12.01 -9.10 26.71
CA LEU A 396 12.90 -9.97 27.45
C LEU A 396 12.83 -11.37 26.83
N ASP A 397 13.95 -11.97 26.63
CA ASP A 397 14.07 -13.37 26.27
C ASP A 397 15.13 -14.07 27.11
N GLY A 398 15.03 -15.39 27.18
CA GLY A 398 16.00 -16.12 27.95
C GLY A 398 15.72 -17.62 28.03
N THR A 399 16.48 -18.27 28.88
CA THR A 399 16.42 -19.71 29.12
C THR A 399 16.21 -20.00 30.62
N LEU A 400 15.31 -20.92 30.90
CA LEU A 400 15.07 -21.45 32.25
C LEU A 400 15.29 -22.96 32.25
N TYR A 401 15.82 -23.50 33.35
CA TYR A 401 15.97 -24.95 33.53
C TYR A 401 14.96 -25.45 34.55
N THR A 402 14.15 -26.42 34.18
CA THR A 402 13.10 -26.99 35.00
C THR A 402 13.28 -28.51 35.16
N ASP A 403 12.88 -29.06 36.30
CA ASP A 403 12.94 -30.52 36.54
C ASP A 403 12.01 -31.32 35.62
N SER A 404 10.93 -30.70 35.12
CA SER A 404 9.90 -31.39 34.37
C SER A 404 10.09 -31.30 32.82
N PHE A 405 10.64 -30.22 32.34
CA PHE A 405 10.74 -29.93 30.88
C PHE A 405 12.18 -29.66 30.43
N GLY A 406 13.17 -29.79 31.33
CA GLY A 406 14.56 -29.47 31.01
C GLY A 406 14.75 -27.98 30.69
N GLU A 407 15.39 -27.71 29.55
CA GLU A 407 15.58 -26.34 29.01
C GLU A 407 14.27 -25.76 28.48
N VAL A 408 13.87 -24.60 29.00
CA VAL A 408 12.71 -23.84 28.54
C VAL A 408 13.19 -22.50 28.02
N ILE A 409 13.07 -22.28 26.73
CA ILE A 409 13.34 -20.97 26.09
C ILE A 409 12.07 -20.13 26.14
N TRP A 410 12.17 -18.89 26.57
CA TRP A 410 11.02 -18.01 26.74
C TRP A 410 11.28 -16.63 26.11
N GLU A 411 10.22 -16.00 25.65
CA GLU A 411 10.21 -14.60 25.22
C GLU A 411 8.94 -13.89 25.69
N THR A 412 9.05 -12.60 25.96
CA THR A 412 7.91 -11.71 26.20
C THR A 412 8.28 -10.30 25.79
N GLY A 413 7.29 -9.52 25.39
CA GLY A 413 7.57 -8.14 24.99
C GLY A 413 6.33 -7.32 24.71
N TYR A 414 6.62 -6.07 24.45
CA TYR A 414 5.67 -5.05 24.05
C TYR A 414 6.10 -4.43 22.72
N HIS A 415 5.14 -4.24 21.83
CA HIS A 415 5.33 -3.62 20.54
C HIS A 415 4.32 -2.49 20.36
N LEU A 416 4.79 -1.29 20.10
CA LEU A 416 4.02 -0.10 19.76
C LEU A 416 4.35 0.27 18.31
N ASN A 417 3.32 0.43 17.50
CA ASN A 417 3.46 1.05 16.18
C ASN A 417 2.47 2.21 16.08
N PHE A 418 2.96 3.33 15.62
CA PHE A 418 2.18 4.53 15.33
C PHE A 418 2.50 4.99 13.93
N SER A 419 1.50 5.20 13.09
CA SER A 419 1.63 5.78 11.76
C SER A 419 0.61 6.89 11.56
N ASN A 420 1.06 7.99 10.96
CA ASN A 420 0.24 9.15 10.62
C ASN A 420 0.61 9.62 9.22
N SER A 421 -0.41 9.95 8.42
CA SER A 421 -0.24 10.53 7.09
C SER A 421 -1.05 11.82 6.97
N ASN A 422 -0.39 12.88 6.54
CA ASN A 422 -1.01 14.18 6.30
C ASN A 422 -0.89 14.53 4.82
N GLU A 423 -2.02 14.65 4.14
CA GLU A 423 -2.12 15.04 2.75
C GLU A 423 -2.64 16.48 2.64
N THR A 424 -2.00 17.29 1.79
CA THR A 424 -2.46 18.63 1.43
C THR A 424 -2.45 18.78 -0.07
N GLY A 425 -3.57 19.26 -0.62
CA GLY A 425 -3.74 19.46 -2.05
C GLY A 425 -3.97 20.93 -2.41
N THR A 426 -3.44 21.36 -3.54
CA THR A 426 -3.67 22.70 -4.14
C THR A 426 -4.11 22.56 -5.60
N GLY A 427 -4.65 23.64 -6.18
CA GLY A 427 -5.13 23.62 -7.57
C GLY A 427 -6.47 22.91 -7.78
N TYR A 428 -7.17 22.61 -6.71
CA TYR A 428 -8.55 22.13 -6.74
C TYR A 428 -9.53 23.28 -6.91
N VAL A 429 -10.81 22.97 -7.16
CA VAL A 429 -11.81 23.96 -7.54
C VAL A 429 -13.09 23.76 -6.74
N PHE A 430 -13.65 24.85 -6.22
CA PHE A 430 -14.97 24.86 -5.61
C PHE A 430 -16.08 24.74 -6.66
N ARG A 431 -16.98 23.76 -6.53
CA ARG A 431 -18.11 23.51 -7.44
C ARG A 431 -19.15 24.64 -7.36
N SER A 432 -19.65 24.95 -6.17
CA SER A 432 -20.69 25.97 -6.00
C SER A 432 -20.28 27.36 -6.49
N PRO A 433 -19.08 27.88 -6.20
CA PRO A 433 -18.59 29.10 -6.83
C PRO A 433 -18.51 29.03 -8.35
N ALA A 434 -18.10 27.92 -8.94
CA ALA A 434 -18.04 27.78 -10.41
C ALA A 434 -19.42 27.95 -11.05
N GLU A 435 -20.45 27.30 -10.47
CA GLU A 435 -21.83 27.44 -10.92
C GLU A 435 -22.38 28.88 -10.76
N GLN A 436 -22.16 29.47 -9.58
CA GLN A 436 -22.60 30.85 -9.28
C GLN A 436 -21.95 31.86 -10.22
N LEU A 437 -20.65 31.76 -10.47
CA LEU A 437 -19.93 32.67 -11.35
C LEU A 437 -20.36 32.51 -12.81
N ALA A 438 -20.57 31.27 -13.28
CA ALA A 438 -21.08 31.02 -14.60
C ALA A 438 -22.48 31.60 -14.79
N ASN A 439 -23.37 31.36 -13.83
CA ASN A 439 -24.76 31.85 -13.86
C ASN A 439 -24.89 33.37 -13.65
N SER A 440 -23.85 34.02 -13.09
CA SER A 440 -23.77 35.51 -13.00
C SER A 440 -23.18 36.18 -14.24
N GLY A 441 -22.71 35.42 -15.25
CA GLY A 441 -22.13 35.92 -16.49
C GLY A 441 -20.61 36.16 -16.42
N GLN A 442 -19.93 35.57 -15.48
CA GLN A 442 -18.46 35.60 -15.39
C GLN A 442 -17.76 34.53 -16.22
N PHE A 443 -18.53 33.70 -16.93
CA PHE A 443 -18.09 32.68 -17.87
C PHE A 443 -18.51 33.04 -19.29
N VAL A 444 -17.55 33.45 -20.12
CA VAL A 444 -17.79 33.97 -21.47
C VAL A 444 -16.76 33.40 -22.44
N ASN A 445 -17.15 33.05 -23.66
CA ASN A 445 -16.31 32.42 -24.68
C ASN A 445 -15.58 31.16 -24.16
N GLY A 446 -16.25 30.39 -23.31
CA GLY A 446 -15.67 29.18 -22.75
C GLY A 446 -14.60 29.39 -21.65
N GLU A 447 -14.49 30.58 -21.06
CA GLU A 447 -13.50 30.92 -20.05
C GLU A 447 -14.10 31.71 -18.86
N PHE A 448 -13.59 31.48 -17.67
CA PHE A 448 -13.82 32.33 -16.51
C PHE A 448 -12.94 33.59 -16.58
N SER A 449 -13.47 34.73 -16.15
CA SER A 449 -12.65 35.95 -16.00
C SER A 449 -11.53 35.73 -14.97
N ALA A 450 -10.45 36.52 -15.03
CA ALA A 450 -9.34 36.41 -14.08
C ALA A 450 -9.81 36.59 -12.62
N ASP A 451 -10.72 37.52 -12.37
CA ASP A 451 -11.31 37.74 -11.05
C ASP A 451 -12.16 36.55 -10.59
N ALA A 452 -12.91 35.93 -11.51
CA ALA A 452 -13.66 34.71 -11.22
C ALA A 452 -12.73 33.55 -10.92
N THR A 453 -11.68 33.34 -11.70
CA THR A 453 -10.69 32.28 -11.51
C THR A 453 -10.08 32.31 -10.12
N SER A 454 -9.76 33.49 -9.58
CA SER A 454 -9.21 33.63 -8.23
C SER A 454 -10.17 33.16 -7.12
N GLN A 455 -11.48 33.16 -7.38
CA GLN A 455 -12.52 32.71 -6.44
C GLN A 455 -12.80 31.20 -6.53
N LEU A 456 -12.29 30.54 -7.58
CA LEU A 456 -12.49 29.11 -7.81
C LEU A 456 -11.50 28.25 -7.04
N SER A 457 -10.29 28.76 -6.74
CA SER A 457 -9.21 27.97 -6.19
C SER A 457 -9.57 27.42 -4.79
N ALA A 458 -9.41 26.12 -4.63
CA ALA A 458 -9.60 25.38 -3.40
C ALA A 458 -8.34 24.61 -2.99
N GLY A 459 -8.13 24.44 -1.70
CA GLY A 459 -7.19 23.47 -1.15
C GLY A 459 -7.94 22.29 -0.55
N THR A 460 -7.30 21.15 -0.50
CA THR A 460 -7.80 19.94 0.16
C THR A 460 -6.88 19.52 1.29
N GLY A 461 -7.40 18.77 2.26
CA GLY A 461 -6.63 18.19 3.35
C GLY A 461 -7.22 16.85 3.78
N ARG A 462 -6.34 15.89 4.10
CA ARG A 462 -6.70 14.61 4.68
C ARG A 462 -5.65 14.21 5.70
N GLU A 463 -6.09 13.70 6.83
CA GLU A 463 -5.23 13.13 7.87
C GLU A 463 -5.68 11.70 8.16
N THR A 464 -4.76 10.74 8.10
CA THR A 464 -5.00 9.37 8.51
C THR A 464 -4.04 8.97 9.61
N GLN A 465 -4.50 8.20 10.58
CA GLN A 465 -3.68 7.70 11.68
C GLN A 465 -4.03 6.27 12.00
N MET A 466 -3.01 5.50 12.37
CA MET A 466 -3.17 4.17 12.93
C MET A 466 -2.21 3.97 14.08
N GLU A 467 -2.72 3.46 15.18
CA GLU A 467 -1.96 3.10 16.38
C GLU A 467 -2.19 1.65 16.72
N MET A 468 -1.12 0.92 17.05
CA MET A 468 -1.15 -0.48 17.44
C MET A 468 -0.37 -0.68 18.73
N HIS A 469 -0.98 -1.34 19.71
CA HIS A 469 -0.33 -1.82 20.92
C HIS A 469 -0.42 -3.33 20.99
N GLN A 470 0.70 -4.01 21.13
CA GLN A 470 0.74 -5.47 21.25
C GLN A 470 1.56 -5.89 22.47
N VAL A 471 1.02 -6.82 23.22
CA VAL A 471 1.77 -7.61 24.24
C VAL A 471 1.82 -9.04 23.76
N TYR A 472 2.99 -9.66 23.82
CA TYR A 472 3.18 -11.05 23.41
C TYR A 472 4.06 -11.82 24.37
N GLY A 473 3.93 -13.14 24.35
CA GLY A 473 4.82 -14.05 25.07
C GLY A 473 4.78 -15.45 24.48
N GLY A 474 5.87 -16.19 24.67
CA GLY A 474 6.01 -17.55 24.17
C GLY A 474 6.99 -18.37 24.97
N LEU A 475 6.80 -19.69 24.91
CA LEU A 475 7.62 -20.69 25.59
C LEU A 475 7.95 -21.82 24.60
N GLN A 476 9.20 -22.24 24.53
CA GLN A 476 9.63 -23.45 23.82
C GLN A 476 10.24 -24.42 24.81
N PHE A 477 9.81 -25.67 24.78
CA PHE A 477 10.28 -26.75 25.67
C PHE A 477 10.08 -28.11 25.00
N ASP A 478 10.73 -29.12 25.52
CA ASP A 478 10.53 -30.51 25.10
C ASP A 478 9.32 -31.11 25.84
N LEU A 479 8.21 -31.30 25.07
CA LEU A 479 6.96 -31.82 25.63
C LEU A 479 7.07 -33.27 26.10
N ALA A 480 7.75 -34.09 25.30
CA ALA A 480 7.94 -35.52 25.56
C ALA A 480 9.14 -36.09 24.82
N GLU A 481 9.67 -37.19 25.31
CA GLU A 481 10.61 -38.04 24.61
C GLU A 481 10.00 -39.44 24.46
N VAL A 482 9.87 -39.90 23.19
CA VAL A 482 9.29 -41.20 22.86
C VAL A 482 10.34 -42.04 22.14
N GLY A 483 10.99 -42.92 22.89
CA GLY A 483 12.18 -43.65 22.40
C GLY A 483 13.35 -42.70 22.23
N ASN A 484 13.78 -42.46 20.97
CA ASN A 484 14.82 -41.49 20.62
C ASN A 484 14.26 -40.21 19.98
N ILE A 485 12.93 -40.06 19.95
CA ILE A 485 12.28 -38.93 19.32
C ILE A 485 11.94 -37.89 20.38
N VAL A 486 12.57 -36.74 20.31
CA VAL A 486 12.21 -35.54 21.08
C VAL A 486 11.08 -34.81 20.40
N ILE A 487 10.07 -34.38 21.14
CA ILE A 487 8.92 -33.62 20.64
C ILE A 487 9.02 -32.20 21.22
N PRO A 488 9.71 -31.28 20.58
CA PRO A 488 9.75 -29.89 21.02
C PRO A 488 8.39 -29.24 20.73
N LEU A 489 7.93 -28.41 21.66
CA LEU A 489 6.70 -27.64 21.55
C LEU A 489 6.99 -26.18 21.83
N TYR A 490 6.54 -25.31 20.92
CA TYR A 490 6.41 -23.89 21.18
C TYR A 490 4.95 -23.56 21.41
N VAL A 491 4.64 -22.78 22.46
CA VAL A 491 3.32 -22.19 22.70
C VAL A 491 3.46 -20.72 22.92
N GLY A 492 2.55 -19.94 22.32
CA GLY A 492 2.57 -18.49 22.45
C GLY A 492 1.19 -17.90 22.52
N ALA A 493 1.13 -16.69 23.03
CA ALA A 493 -0.08 -15.88 23.08
C ALA A 493 0.26 -14.41 22.80
N GLU A 494 -0.69 -13.70 22.24
CA GLU A 494 -0.60 -12.26 21.98
C GLU A 494 -1.96 -11.59 22.12
N TYR A 495 -1.93 -10.33 22.56
CA TYR A 495 -3.07 -9.43 22.61
C TYR A 495 -2.68 -8.13 21.93
N THR A 496 -3.53 -7.66 21.01
CA THR A 496 -3.25 -6.46 20.22
C THR A 496 -4.47 -5.58 20.16
N THR A 497 -4.28 -4.27 20.28
CA THR A 497 -5.30 -3.26 20.03
C THR A 497 -4.87 -2.39 18.86
N TYR A 498 -5.85 -2.00 18.06
CA TYR A 498 -5.69 -1.07 16.94
C TYR A 498 -6.70 0.07 17.09
N ASP A 499 -6.25 1.28 16.78
CA ASP A 499 -7.09 2.47 16.64
C ASP A 499 -6.78 3.11 15.29
N TYR A 500 -7.83 3.42 14.51
CA TYR A 500 -7.72 3.97 13.16
C TYR A 500 -8.68 5.11 12.97
N PHE A 501 -8.20 6.21 12.38
CA PHE A 501 -9.07 7.25 11.85
C PHE A 501 -8.58 7.79 10.50
N ASP A 502 -9.53 8.34 9.74
CA ASP A 502 -9.35 8.98 8.45
C ASP A 502 -10.23 10.24 8.42
N GLN A 503 -9.63 11.40 8.32
CA GLN A 503 -10.32 12.68 8.41
C GLN A 503 -10.05 13.54 7.18
N TYR A 504 -11.12 13.92 6.49
CA TYR A 504 -11.09 14.85 5.37
C TYR A 504 -11.34 16.30 5.81
N ASP A 505 -10.97 17.26 4.95
CA ASP A 505 -11.36 18.64 5.13
C ASP A 505 -12.88 18.85 4.94
N PRO A 506 -13.49 19.85 5.59
CA PRO A 506 -14.95 20.03 5.57
C PRO A 506 -15.55 20.34 4.18
N GLN A 507 -14.76 20.85 3.21
CA GLN A 507 -15.26 21.14 1.88
C GLN A 507 -15.29 19.87 1.00
N SER A 508 -14.30 19.00 1.19
CA SER A 508 -14.30 17.66 0.58
C SER A 508 -15.44 16.82 1.15
N GLU A 509 -15.70 16.84 2.47
CA GLU A 509 -16.85 16.17 3.10
C GLU A 509 -18.19 16.70 2.59
N ALA A 510 -18.31 18.00 2.36
CA ALA A 510 -19.51 18.61 1.80
C ALA A 510 -19.71 18.33 0.30
N GLY A 511 -18.78 17.63 -0.37
CA GLY A 511 -18.83 17.38 -1.81
C GLY A 511 -18.68 18.64 -2.67
N ASN A 512 -18.16 19.73 -2.09
CA ASN A 512 -18.04 21.04 -2.74
C ASN A 512 -16.75 21.22 -3.55
N ILE A 513 -15.88 20.20 -3.57
CA ILE A 513 -14.61 20.23 -4.30
C ILE A 513 -14.74 19.41 -5.60
N ILE A 514 -14.41 20.02 -6.74
CA ILE A 514 -14.29 19.29 -8.01
C ILE A 514 -12.99 18.47 -7.99
N GLY A 515 -13.13 17.17 -8.08
CA GLY A 515 -12.03 16.20 -8.13
C GLY A 515 -11.51 15.73 -6.76
N SER A 516 -12.24 16.05 -5.67
CA SER A 516 -12.01 15.50 -4.33
C SER A 516 -13.32 15.42 -3.57
N SER A 517 -13.59 14.28 -2.93
CA SER A 517 -14.61 14.16 -1.88
C SER A 517 -14.33 12.95 -1.01
N GLY A 518 -14.86 12.93 0.21
CA GLY A 518 -14.78 11.85 1.16
C GLY A 518 -15.37 12.28 2.49
N ASN A 519 -15.78 11.32 3.31
CA ASN A 519 -16.27 11.55 4.68
C ASN A 519 -15.18 11.14 5.66
N SER A 520 -15.19 11.73 6.85
CA SER A 520 -14.34 11.28 7.95
C SER A 520 -14.92 10.03 8.59
N ALA A 521 -14.05 9.09 8.95
CA ALA A 521 -14.41 7.82 9.55
C ALA A 521 -13.29 7.29 10.45
N GLY A 522 -13.58 6.25 11.23
CA GLY A 522 -12.59 5.56 12.05
C GLY A 522 -13.22 4.43 12.85
N GLY A 523 -12.37 3.59 13.40
CA GLY A 523 -12.79 2.46 14.22
C GLY A 523 -11.63 1.86 14.99
N ASP A 524 -11.96 1.03 15.95
CA ASP A 524 -11.02 0.31 16.79
C ASP A 524 -11.21 -1.19 16.68
N ARG A 525 -10.17 -1.95 17.00
CA ARG A 525 -10.16 -3.41 16.99
C ARG A 525 -9.29 -3.94 18.13
N GLU A 526 -9.82 -4.95 18.81
CA GLU A 526 -9.05 -5.76 19.73
C GLU A 526 -8.89 -7.17 19.18
N THR A 527 -7.68 -7.73 19.31
CA THR A 527 -7.42 -9.11 18.90
C THR A 527 -6.68 -9.86 19.98
N TYR A 528 -6.95 -11.15 20.12
CA TYR A 528 -6.09 -12.04 20.89
C TYR A 528 -5.90 -13.36 20.14
N ALA A 529 -4.70 -13.92 20.30
CA ALA A 529 -4.36 -15.17 19.66
C ALA A 529 -3.60 -16.10 20.61
N ILE A 530 -3.83 -17.40 20.40
CA ILE A 530 -3.08 -18.48 21.04
C ILE A 530 -2.60 -19.40 19.92
N TYR A 531 -1.31 -19.78 19.95
CA TYR A 531 -0.74 -20.63 18.92
C TYR A 531 0.25 -21.65 19.49
N ALA A 532 0.37 -22.76 18.78
CA ALA A 532 1.31 -23.80 19.11
C ALA A 532 1.96 -24.39 17.86
N GLU A 533 3.23 -24.77 17.98
CA GLU A 533 4.01 -25.39 16.91
C GLU A 533 4.90 -26.47 17.47
N SER A 534 4.99 -27.61 16.75
CA SER A 534 5.90 -28.72 17.07
C SER A 534 6.62 -29.20 15.81
N LEU A 535 7.92 -29.46 15.94
CA LEU A 535 8.76 -30.06 14.90
C LEU A 535 9.22 -31.42 15.36
N ILE A 536 8.72 -32.47 14.75
CA ILE A 536 8.98 -33.87 15.13
C ILE A 536 9.92 -34.50 14.11
N ALA A 537 11.17 -34.79 14.51
CA ALA A 537 12.11 -35.55 13.71
C ALA A 537 11.91 -37.04 14.01
N PHE A 538 11.25 -37.77 13.09
CA PHE A 538 11.03 -39.21 13.22
C PHE A 538 12.33 -40.01 13.01
N THR A 539 13.13 -39.53 12.03
CA THR A 539 14.49 -40.00 11.74
C THR A 539 15.31 -38.77 11.27
N ASP A 540 16.62 -38.98 11.05
CA ASP A 540 17.47 -37.89 10.48
C ASP A 540 17.00 -37.42 9.11
N GLU A 541 16.28 -38.28 8.36
CA GLU A 541 15.79 -37.99 7.02
C GLU A 541 14.35 -37.50 6.98
N LEU A 542 13.52 -37.75 8.03
CA LEU A 542 12.09 -37.47 8.00
C LEU A 542 11.67 -36.59 9.17
N GLU A 543 11.23 -35.38 8.86
CA GLU A 543 10.67 -34.42 9.80
C GLU A 543 9.21 -34.09 9.45
N MET A 544 8.41 -33.80 10.48
CA MET A 544 7.06 -33.27 10.37
C MET A 544 6.97 -31.99 11.23
N ASN A 545 6.49 -30.93 10.64
CA ASN A 545 6.10 -29.71 11.35
C ASN A 545 4.57 -29.63 11.42
N ILE A 546 4.04 -29.37 12.60
CA ILE A 546 2.62 -29.20 12.88
C ILE A 546 2.45 -27.88 13.61
N ALA A 547 1.56 -27.03 13.14
CA ALA A 547 1.23 -25.76 13.76
C ALA A 547 -0.28 -25.52 13.75
N ALA A 548 -0.77 -24.84 14.79
CA ALA A 548 -2.16 -24.40 14.85
C ALA A 548 -2.23 -23.06 15.58
N ARG A 549 -3.09 -22.17 15.08
CA ARG A 549 -3.34 -20.87 15.69
C ARG A 549 -4.84 -20.63 15.73
N TYR A 550 -5.31 -20.08 16.85
CA TYR A 550 -6.62 -19.53 17.05
C TYR A 550 -6.50 -18.04 17.23
N ASP A 551 -7.28 -17.28 16.45
CA ASP A 551 -7.36 -15.83 16.49
C ASP A 551 -8.80 -15.42 16.79
N HIS A 552 -8.97 -14.42 17.65
CA HIS A 552 -10.25 -13.75 17.90
C HIS A 552 -10.12 -12.27 17.59
N TYR A 553 -11.11 -11.74 16.89
CA TYR A 553 -11.21 -10.34 16.51
C TYR A 553 -12.55 -9.78 17.03
N SER A 554 -12.51 -8.59 17.64
CA SER A 554 -13.70 -7.96 18.24
C SER A 554 -14.80 -7.60 17.24
N ASP A 555 -14.46 -7.48 15.95
CA ASP A 555 -15.36 -7.01 14.89
C ASP A 555 -15.94 -8.15 14.04
N PHE A 556 -15.18 -9.14 13.58
CA PHE A 556 -15.73 -10.20 12.72
C PHE A 556 -15.70 -11.61 13.32
N GLY A 557 -15.06 -11.82 14.50
CA GLY A 557 -15.14 -13.08 15.25
C GLY A 557 -13.87 -13.94 15.22
N ASP A 558 -14.01 -15.24 15.02
CA ASP A 558 -13.01 -16.25 15.33
C ASP A 558 -12.49 -16.95 14.08
N GLU A 559 -11.17 -17.19 14.01
CA GLU A 559 -10.55 -17.99 12.96
C GLU A 559 -9.55 -19.00 13.50
N ILE A 560 -9.45 -20.17 12.84
CA ILE A 560 -8.50 -21.24 13.19
C ILE A 560 -7.67 -21.58 11.97
N SER A 561 -6.35 -21.51 12.11
CA SER A 561 -5.37 -21.77 11.06
C SER A 561 -4.47 -22.96 11.42
N PRO A 562 -4.80 -24.21 11.06
CA PRO A 562 -3.92 -25.35 11.18
C PRO A 562 -3.00 -25.49 9.98
N LYS A 563 -1.79 -26.04 10.18
CA LYS A 563 -0.84 -26.38 9.12
C LYS A 563 -0.09 -27.67 9.49
N VAL A 564 0.17 -28.50 8.48
CA VAL A 564 1.08 -29.64 8.58
C VAL A 564 2.02 -29.63 7.40
N SER A 565 3.31 -29.89 7.63
CA SER A 565 4.29 -30.02 6.56
C SER A 565 5.31 -31.10 6.88
N PHE A 566 5.88 -31.68 5.84
CA PHE A 566 6.87 -32.76 5.91
C PHE A 566 8.10 -32.40 5.12
N ARG A 567 9.26 -32.78 5.63
CA ARG A 567 10.54 -32.80 4.95
C ARG A 567 11.08 -34.22 4.94
N TYR A 568 11.42 -34.72 3.77
CA TYR A 568 12.04 -36.04 3.59
C TYR A 568 13.30 -35.90 2.75
N GLN A 569 14.46 -36.20 3.35
CA GLN A 569 15.79 -36.07 2.75
C GLN A 569 16.48 -37.43 2.73
N PRO A 570 16.16 -38.33 1.76
CA PRO A 570 16.71 -39.67 1.69
C PRO A 570 18.20 -39.72 1.32
N LEU A 571 18.74 -38.63 0.76
CA LEU A 571 20.14 -38.44 0.43
C LEU A 571 20.56 -37.03 0.78
N ASP A 572 21.85 -36.82 1.08
CA ASP A 572 22.39 -35.50 1.44
C ASP A 572 22.11 -34.42 0.39
N ASN A 573 21.99 -34.83 -0.87
CA ASN A 573 21.78 -33.94 -2.02
C ASN A 573 20.37 -34.01 -2.61
N LEU A 574 19.41 -34.70 -2.00
CA LEU A 574 18.04 -34.84 -2.49
C LEU A 574 17.02 -34.69 -1.35
N MET A 575 16.17 -33.70 -1.46
CA MET A 575 15.12 -33.41 -0.50
C MET A 575 13.75 -33.28 -1.17
N PHE A 576 12.74 -33.85 -0.50
CA PHE A 576 11.33 -33.66 -0.84
C PHE A 576 10.65 -32.91 0.29
N ARG A 577 9.74 -32.00 -0.05
CA ARG A 577 8.94 -31.26 0.90
C ARG A 577 7.49 -31.19 0.45
N THR A 578 6.57 -31.20 1.41
CA THR A 578 5.13 -31.00 1.13
C THR A 578 4.46 -30.40 2.35
N GLY A 579 3.40 -29.65 2.10
CA GLY A 579 2.64 -29.02 3.17
C GLY A 579 1.21 -28.71 2.75
N ALA A 580 0.32 -28.64 3.74
CA ALA A 580 -1.03 -28.19 3.58
C ALA A 580 -1.45 -27.37 4.80
N GLY A 581 -2.21 -26.31 4.59
CA GLY A 581 -2.67 -25.44 5.67
C GLY A 581 -3.90 -24.65 5.29
N LEU A 582 -4.59 -24.17 6.32
CA LEU A 582 -5.63 -23.17 6.22
C LEU A 582 -5.07 -21.81 6.62
N GLY A 583 -5.57 -20.77 6.03
CA GLY A 583 -5.20 -19.40 6.35
C GLY A 583 -6.39 -18.46 6.17
N PHE A 584 -6.24 -17.23 6.61
CA PHE A 584 -7.27 -16.21 6.50
C PHE A 584 -6.66 -14.83 6.32
N ARG A 585 -7.49 -13.88 5.84
CA ARG A 585 -7.22 -12.44 5.89
C ARG A 585 -8.39 -11.74 6.57
N ALA A 586 -8.11 -11.02 7.64
CA ALA A 586 -9.08 -10.15 8.28
C ALA A 586 -9.46 -8.99 7.34
N PRO A 587 -10.72 -8.53 7.31
CA PRO A 587 -11.05 -7.24 6.72
C PRO A 587 -10.17 -6.15 7.34
N THR A 588 -9.71 -5.19 6.55
CA THR A 588 -8.98 -4.04 7.10
C THR A 588 -9.92 -3.13 7.88
N LEU A 589 -9.39 -2.27 8.75
CA LEU A 589 -10.23 -1.29 9.44
C LEU A 589 -10.87 -0.29 8.45
N SER A 590 -10.22 -0.01 7.31
CA SER A 590 -10.82 0.78 6.25
C SER A 590 -11.87 0.02 5.44
N ASP A 591 -11.79 -1.31 5.30
CA ASP A 591 -12.85 -2.11 4.67
C ASP A 591 -14.14 -2.06 5.50
N LEU A 592 -14.01 -2.10 6.84
CA LEU A 592 -15.13 -2.09 7.78
C LEU A 592 -15.64 -0.68 8.09
N TYR A 593 -14.74 0.25 8.39
CA TYR A 593 -15.05 1.56 8.98
C TYR A 593 -14.51 2.73 8.15
N GLY A 594 -14.05 2.48 6.91
CA GLY A 594 -13.46 3.52 6.07
C GLY A 594 -14.47 4.60 5.69
N ALA A 595 -13.95 5.78 5.45
CA ALA A 595 -14.74 6.90 4.96
C ALA A 595 -15.28 6.64 3.55
N ASP A 596 -16.49 7.12 3.27
CA ASP A 596 -16.96 7.22 1.90
C ASP A 596 -15.97 8.02 1.06
N SER A 597 -15.60 7.51 -0.09
CA SER A 597 -14.67 8.18 -0.97
C SER A 597 -15.24 8.35 -2.38
N PHE A 598 -14.89 9.47 -3.00
CA PHE A 598 -15.24 9.74 -4.39
C PHE A 598 -14.24 9.09 -5.34
N SER A 599 -14.76 8.50 -6.40
CA SER A 599 -14.00 8.02 -7.54
C SER A 599 -14.68 8.43 -8.85
N SER A 600 -13.89 8.66 -9.86
CA SER A 600 -14.38 8.85 -11.23
C SER A 600 -13.98 7.66 -12.07
N ASP A 601 -14.85 6.66 -12.11
CA ASP A 601 -14.59 5.37 -12.75
C ASP A 601 -15.13 5.33 -14.19
N TYR A 602 -14.45 4.58 -15.03
CA TYR A 602 -14.88 4.36 -16.42
C TYR A 602 -15.63 3.04 -16.55
N ALA A 603 -16.73 3.06 -17.30
CA ALA A 603 -17.49 1.85 -17.61
C ALA A 603 -18.17 1.95 -18.97
N LYS A 604 -18.47 0.80 -19.59
CA LYS A 604 -19.27 0.66 -20.80
C LYS A 604 -20.70 0.34 -20.44
N ASP A 605 -21.59 1.31 -20.60
CA ASP A 605 -23.02 1.07 -20.43
C ASP A 605 -23.62 0.42 -21.67
N TYR A 606 -23.54 -0.89 -21.74
CA TYR A 606 -24.08 -1.66 -22.87
C TYR A 606 -25.61 -1.55 -22.98
N VAL A 607 -26.32 -1.17 -21.92
CA VAL A 607 -27.76 -0.95 -21.94
C VAL A 607 -28.07 0.35 -22.69
N PHE A 608 -27.37 1.42 -22.32
CA PHE A 608 -27.46 2.71 -23.03
C PHE A 608 -27.08 2.55 -24.51
N CYS A 609 -25.97 1.88 -24.80
CA CYS A 609 -25.52 1.65 -26.17
C CYS A 609 -26.55 0.89 -27.00
N SER A 610 -27.13 -0.20 -26.46
CA SER A 610 -28.16 -0.98 -27.13
C SER A 610 -29.42 -0.17 -27.41
N GLN A 611 -29.85 0.69 -26.49
CA GLN A 611 -31.03 1.56 -26.66
C GLN A 611 -30.83 2.61 -27.74
N ASN A 612 -29.58 3.07 -27.92
CA ASN A 612 -29.22 4.07 -28.92
C ASN A 612 -28.70 3.47 -30.24
N GLY A 613 -28.82 2.14 -30.42
CA GLY A 613 -28.42 1.46 -31.65
C GLY A 613 -26.91 1.37 -31.85
N ILE A 614 -26.12 1.55 -30.80
CA ILE A 614 -24.65 1.40 -30.79
C ILE A 614 -24.32 -0.06 -30.52
N SER A 615 -23.47 -0.66 -31.38
CA SER A 615 -23.05 -2.05 -31.18
C SER A 615 -22.17 -2.20 -29.92
N ALA A 616 -22.15 -3.39 -29.28
CA ALA A 616 -21.35 -3.61 -28.07
C ALA A 616 -19.85 -3.39 -28.28
N SER A 617 -19.34 -3.62 -29.51
CA SER A 617 -17.95 -3.36 -29.89
C SER A 617 -17.61 -1.87 -30.05
N GLU A 618 -18.62 -1.06 -30.32
CA GLU A 618 -18.49 0.39 -30.52
C GLU A 618 -19.00 1.18 -29.31
N CYS A 619 -19.45 0.48 -28.24
CA CYS A 619 -19.93 1.11 -27.02
C CYS A 619 -18.78 1.86 -26.33
N PRO A 620 -18.89 3.19 -26.18
CA PRO A 620 -17.84 3.98 -25.58
C PRO A 620 -17.73 3.70 -24.08
N GLU A 621 -16.54 3.77 -23.56
CA GLU A 621 -16.27 3.86 -22.13
C GLU A 621 -16.60 5.29 -21.67
N THR A 622 -17.50 5.42 -20.71
CA THR A 622 -17.92 6.72 -20.17
C THR A 622 -17.49 6.83 -18.73
N GLN A 623 -17.08 8.01 -18.31
CA GLN A 623 -16.69 8.31 -16.94
C GLN A 623 -17.93 8.62 -16.09
N TYR A 624 -18.01 8.00 -14.92
CA TYR A 624 -19.10 8.16 -13.94
C TYR A 624 -18.53 8.59 -12.60
N ASP A 625 -19.26 9.42 -11.90
CA ASP A 625 -18.98 9.73 -10.51
C ASP A 625 -19.50 8.57 -9.63
N VAL A 626 -18.63 7.98 -8.84
CA VAL A 626 -18.89 6.81 -8.00
C VAL A 626 -18.54 7.15 -6.56
N THR A 627 -19.40 6.79 -5.61
CA THR A 627 -19.10 6.80 -4.18
C THR A 627 -18.76 5.38 -3.75
N ARG A 628 -17.59 5.20 -3.16
CA ARG A 628 -17.14 3.94 -2.55
C ARG A 628 -17.40 4.02 -1.07
N THR A 629 -18.05 2.99 -0.52
CA THR A 629 -18.42 2.90 0.89
C THR A 629 -17.75 1.69 1.54
N SER A 630 -17.51 1.76 2.85
CA SER A 630 -17.12 0.61 3.67
C SER A 630 -18.31 -0.33 3.93
N ASN A 631 -18.02 -1.50 4.50
CA ASN A 631 -19.05 -2.47 4.90
C ASN A 631 -18.67 -3.12 6.24
N GLU A 632 -19.44 -2.84 7.28
CA GLU A 632 -19.21 -3.37 8.63
C GLU A 632 -19.58 -4.86 8.77
N ASP A 633 -20.33 -5.43 7.81
CA ASP A 633 -20.79 -6.83 7.82
C ASP A 633 -19.81 -7.78 7.09
N LEU A 634 -18.56 -7.38 6.83
CA LEU A 634 -17.59 -8.23 6.16
C LEU A 634 -17.04 -9.32 7.09
N ASP A 635 -17.00 -10.55 6.59
CA ASP A 635 -16.29 -11.68 7.18
C ASP A 635 -14.84 -11.77 6.66
N ALA A 636 -14.00 -12.59 7.31
CA ALA A 636 -12.65 -12.86 6.87
C ALA A 636 -12.61 -13.66 5.56
N GLU A 637 -11.64 -13.35 4.68
CA GLU A 637 -11.28 -14.24 3.57
C GLU A 637 -10.68 -15.54 4.12
N LYS A 638 -11.02 -16.67 3.51
CA LYS A 638 -10.52 -17.99 3.89
C LYS A 638 -9.68 -18.61 2.80
N SER A 639 -8.56 -19.21 3.17
CA SER A 639 -7.68 -19.82 2.19
C SER A 639 -7.33 -21.27 2.54
N VAL A 640 -7.16 -22.07 1.49
CA VAL A 640 -6.61 -23.42 1.57
C VAL A 640 -5.36 -23.45 0.72
N SER A 641 -4.22 -23.81 1.29
CA SER A 641 -2.96 -23.93 0.58
C SER A 641 -2.45 -25.37 0.60
N PHE A 642 -1.83 -25.76 -0.51
CA PHE A 642 -1.10 -27.02 -0.67
C PHE A 642 0.19 -26.76 -1.46
N ASN A 643 1.29 -27.34 -1.01
CA ASN A 643 2.56 -27.30 -1.74
C ASN A 643 3.23 -28.67 -1.81
N PHE A 644 4.07 -28.86 -2.85
CA PHE A 644 4.98 -29.99 -2.99
C PHE A 644 6.25 -29.48 -3.69
N GLY A 645 7.42 -29.81 -3.15
CA GLY A 645 8.69 -29.36 -3.68
C GLY A 645 9.75 -30.46 -3.70
N ILE A 646 10.70 -30.30 -4.63
CA ILE A 646 11.90 -31.14 -4.74
C ILE A 646 13.10 -30.19 -4.81
N SER A 647 14.11 -30.44 -3.98
CA SER A 647 15.42 -29.78 -4.08
C SER A 647 16.49 -30.85 -4.35
N TYR A 648 17.34 -30.61 -5.35
CA TYR A 648 18.38 -31.54 -5.77
C TYR A 648 19.68 -30.81 -6.09
N SER A 649 20.77 -31.16 -5.41
CA SER A 649 22.11 -30.61 -5.61
C SER A 649 23.02 -31.67 -6.26
N PRO A 650 23.01 -31.82 -7.60
CA PRO A 650 23.73 -32.89 -8.30
C PRO A 650 25.24 -32.76 -8.19
N ILE A 651 25.75 -31.57 -8.04
CA ILE A 651 27.19 -31.24 -7.90
C ILE A 651 27.34 -30.04 -6.99
N ASP A 652 28.54 -29.81 -6.48
CA ASP A 652 28.85 -28.58 -5.70
C ASP A 652 28.54 -27.34 -6.57
N ASP A 653 28.04 -26.30 -5.98
CA ASP A 653 27.65 -25.02 -6.60
C ASP A 653 26.45 -25.07 -7.59
N LEU A 654 25.66 -26.16 -7.61
CA LEU A 654 24.44 -26.24 -8.41
C LEU A 654 23.28 -26.80 -7.60
N ASP A 655 22.34 -25.93 -7.25
CA ASP A 655 21.08 -26.28 -6.59
C ASP A 655 19.91 -26.12 -7.55
N LEU A 656 19.11 -27.16 -7.69
CA LEU A 656 17.91 -27.21 -8.52
C LEU A 656 16.70 -27.39 -7.61
N THR A 657 15.76 -26.45 -7.67
CA THR A 657 14.52 -26.52 -6.89
C THR A 657 13.32 -26.44 -7.83
N LEU A 658 12.35 -27.31 -7.59
CA LEU A 658 11.05 -27.31 -8.27
C LEU A 658 9.94 -27.37 -7.25
N ASP A 659 9.12 -26.32 -7.19
CA ASP A 659 7.99 -26.23 -6.28
C ASP A 659 6.67 -26.10 -7.05
N TYR A 660 5.70 -26.93 -6.68
CA TYR A 660 4.30 -26.81 -7.07
C TYR A 660 3.51 -26.25 -5.88
N TYR A 661 2.63 -25.30 -6.15
CA TYR A 661 1.71 -24.76 -5.15
C TYR A 661 0.30 -24.63 -5.72
N ASN A 662 -0.69 -24.71 -4.84
CA ASN A 662 -2.08 -24.42 -5.12
C ASN A 662 -2.64 -23.63 -3.93
N ILE A 663 -3.26 -22.49 -4.20
CA ILE A 663 -3.91 -21.64 -3.20
C ILE A 663 -5.32 -21.34 -3.71
N SER A 664 -6.32 -21.71 -2.92
CA SER A 664 -7.73 -21.34 -3.13
C SER A 664 -8.11 -20.33 -2.07
N ILE A 665 -8.79 -19.27 -2.48
CA ILE A 665 -9.27 -18.23 -1.57
C ILE A 665 -10.77 -18.08 -1.80
N ASP A 666 -11.54 -18.22 -0.73
CA ASP A 666 -12.98 -18.03 -0.70
C ASP A 666 -13.32 -16.73 0.05
N ASP A 667 -14.49 -16.17 -0.19
CA ASP A 667 -15.01 -14.95 0.44
C ASP A 667 -14.08 -13.73 0.23
N VAL A 668 -13.55 -13.58 -0.99
CA VAL A 668 -12.59 -12.54 -1.34
C VAL A 668 -13.18 -11.14 -1.15
N ILE A 669 -12.57 -10.35 -0.29
CA ILE A 669 -12.91 -8.93 -0.10
C ILE A 669 -12.35 -8.14 -1.27
N THR A 670 -13.23 -7.50 -2.03
CA THR A 670 -12.85 -6.70 -3.19
C THR A 670 -13.86 -5.58 -3.42
N LEU A 671 -13.38 -4.50 -4.05
CA LEU A 671 -14.28 -3.45 -4.50
C LEU A 671 -15.19 -3.99 -5.61
N ASN A 672 -16.50 -3.80 -5.45
CA ASN A 672 -17.43 -4.04 -6.54
C ASN A 672 -17.23 -2.93 -7.58
N THR A 673 -16.68 -3.27 -8.74
CA THR A 673 -16.38 -2.29 -9.77
C THR A 673 -17.67 -1.78 -10.43
N LEU A 674 -17.67 -0.51 -10.87
CA LEU A 674 -18.81 0.06 -11.60
C LEU A 674 -19.21 -0.81 -12.81
N GLN A 675 -18.24 -1.35 -13.56
CA GLN A 675 -18.51 -2.25 -14.68
C GLN A 675 -19.23 -3.53 -14.24
N SER A 676 -18.76 -4.13 -13.12
CA SER A 676 -19.40 -5.32 -12.55
C SER A 676 -20.86 -5.04 -12.14
N MET A 677 -21.12 -3.88 -11.55
CA MET A 677 -22.48 -3.46 -11.17
C MET A 677 -23.38 -3.27 -12.39
N ILE A 678 -22.90 -2.61 -13.44
CA ILE A 678 -23.63 -2.43 -14.70
C ILE A 678 -23.88 -3.78 -15.38
N ASP A 679 -22.93 -4.70 -15.36
CA ASP A 679 -23.08 -6.04 -15.96
C ASP A 679 -24.06 -6.93 -15.16
N GLN A 680 -24.11 -6.78 -13.83
CA GLN A 680 -25.09 -7.45 -12.98
C GLN A 680 -26.51 -6.94 -13.22
N GLU A 681 -26.71 -5.63 -13.33
CA GLU A 681 -28.02 -5.06 -13.71
C GLU A 681 -28.51 -5.57 -15.07
N ARG A 682 -27.60 -5.85 -15.97
CA ARG A 682 -27.93 -6.44 -17.28
C ARG A 682 -28.49 -7.86 -17.17
N SER A 683 -28.12 -8.61 -16.13
CA SER A 683 -28.60 -9.97 -15.88
C SER A 683 -29.93 -10.01 -15.10
N LEU A 684 -30.21 -8.99 -14.30
CA LEU A 684 -31.45 -8.81 -13.55
C LEU A 684 -32.43 -7.99 -14.41
N VAL A 685 -33.57 -8.57 -14.80
CA VAL A 685 -34.63 -7.97 -15.67
C VAL A 685 -35.34 -6.79 -15.00
N TYR A 686 -34.77 -6.16 -13.97
CA TYR A 686 -35.31 -4.97 -13.32
C TYR A 686 -34.42 -3.75 -13.63
N ARG A 687 -34.88 -2.97 -14.63
CA ARG A 687 -34.34 -1.66 -14.94
C ARG A 687 -34.84 -0.64 -13.93
N ILE A 688 -33.94 0.02 -13.22
CA ILE A 688 -34.16 1.39 -12.81
C ILE A 688 -33.87 2.24 -14.07
N GLN A 689 -34.94 2.78 -14.69
CA GLN A 689 -34.81 3.72 -15.78
C GLN A 689 -34.26 5.00 -15.16
N ILE A 690 -32.95 5.23 -15.32
CA ILE A 690 -32.35 6.53 -15.01
C ILE A 690 -32.81 7.46 -16.14
N SER A 691 -34.02 7.99 -15.98
CA SER A 691 -34.45 9.17 -16.74
C SER A 691 -33.77 10.35 -16.07
N PHE A 692 -32.99 11.10 -16.84
CA PHE A 692 -32.46 12.43 -16.48
C PHE A 692 -33.61 13.46 -16.41
N GLU A 693 -34.63 13.20 -15.62
CA GLU A 693 -35.63 14.16 -15.21
C GLU A 693 -35.35 14.53 -13.76
N LYS A 694 -34.77 15.72 -13.56
CA LYS A 694 -34.59 16.44 -12.29
C LYS A 694 -34.14 15.53 -11.14
N MET A 695 -32.85 15.42 -10.91
CA MET A 695 -32.35 15.03 -9.60
C MET A 695 -32.64 16.19 -8.63
N ASP A 696 -33.71 16.01 -7.87
CA ASP A 696 -33.94 16.71 -6.62
C ASP A 696 -32.82 16.31 -5.65
N GLU A 697 -32.17 17.25 -4.98
CA GLU A 697 -31.06 17.07 -4.01
C GLU A 697 -31.36 16.06 -2.88
N SER A 698 -32.57 15.54 -2.81
CA SER A 698 -33.03 14.59 -1.79
C SER A 698 -32.92 13.11 -2.18
N LYS A 699 -32.43 12.78 -3.38
CA LYS A 699 -32.28 11.38 -3.84
C LYS A 699 -30.84 11.05 -4.18
N LYS A 700 -30.00 10.96 -3.17
CA LYS A 700 -28.81 10.10 -3.22
C LYS A 700 -29.29 8.67 -3.45
N LEU A 701 -28.83 8.03 -4.51
CA LEU A 701 -29.05 6.61 -4.74
C LEU A 701 -28.25 5.86 -3.67
N GLN A 702 -28.88 5.54 -2.56
CA GLN A 702 -28.38 4.63 -1.54
C GLN A 702 -28.79 3.23 -2.01
N LEU A 703 -27.84 2.50 -2.58
CA LEU A 703 -28.02 1.08 -2.91
C LEU A 703 -27.63 0.27 -1.67
N ASP A 704 -28.60 -0.01 -0.81
CA ASP A 704 -28.46 -1.03 0.23
C ASP A 704 -28.55 -2.42 -0.42
N PHE A 705 -27.43 -3.10 -0.51
CA PHE A 705 -27.42 -4.53 -0.84
C PHE A 705 -27.38 -5.35 0.45
N LYS A 706 -28.53 -5.97 0.78
CA LYS A 706 -28.56 -7.16 1.64
C LYS A 706 -28.55 -8.39 0.74
N THR A 707 -27.47 -9.17 0.81
CA THR A 707 -27.47 -10.61 0.50
C THR A 707 -26.80 -11.35 1.62
#